data_1d99927a218675c7a19cbdd5bd090c23
#
_entry.id   1d99927a218675c7a19cbdd5bd090c23
#
_cell.length_a   1.000
_cell.length_b   1.000
_cell.length_c   1.000
_cell.angle_alpha   90.00
_cell.angle_beta   90.00
_cell.angle_gamma   90.00
#
_symmetry.space_group_name_H-M   'P 1'
#
loop_
_entity.id
_entity.type
_entity.pdbx_description
1 polymer ?
#
loop_
_entity_poly.entity_id
_entity_poly.type
_entity_poly.pdbx_seq_one_letter_code
_entity_poly.pdbx_strand_id
1 'polypeptide(L)'
;MYDSSPMPNKLISALFVCIVLTSAGLAQNRSVPPATLLLITKAEDERRWDDDLRKLFSSPNALVRKRAALAAGRIGNEDSLSSLTELLEKDADPSVRAMAAFAIGEVESEKGANALVAVLKSGSSSVDVKARAVEALGKIAGALPREQEARQRELGAAVLEALNAAPTPRATNDHSLILFGLTAALRSRPANAGPTIAKFLSSANPRVRADAGNALARLRLKDGNEQLRRLLTSDPDPVVRANAARVLGVTEDKESYDALLSKATSDIDSRVRVSAIRGLASLKDMRAAEPLLKRGQALAQGNVGERPAELNEILEITTTLGRLWAQKEDQTAIAWLSKLSEALNHNAPEVELAFVRIAPSTYVSSFGSADQAKRKVQETILLNWRAASGIAAGLGEVAALPESVKNKAELATAAQSLLRAMLDYRNSGLTINPLVAVHSEYAIPDVLRALAAFKPADMGTVAQAQLKESDVVIRSTAADLLGDLPPSEDITRALAAAWPQAANDALNDAALSILNTLGKQKTGAANDVLKEALKSGDPNIRRRAANLLKANGAGDFSAQVGTVQTRNTDADYKRALGRIGKSTLAVVTTSKGSFTIDLLPDAAPLTVDNFVQLAQRDYFRNVTIHRVVPNFVIQDGDPRGDGNGGPGYQIRCEINQVLYDRAAVGMALSGKDTGGSQWFVTHSPQPHLDGGYTVFGRVVTGMDVVDKIVRGDVIQSIVIRQGRVR
;
A
#
# COMPACT_ATOMS: atom_id res chain seq x y z
N MET A 1 -74.39 -22.00 -39.70
CA MET A 1 -73.36 -22.59 -40.57
C MET A 1 -72.09 -21.77 -40.45
N TYR A 2 -71.22 -22.24 -39.62
CA TYR A 2 -69.84 -21.69 -39.51
C TYR A 2 -68.90 -22.84 -39.82
N ASP A 3 -68.09 -22.62 -40.89
CA ASP A 3 -67.12 -23.58 -41.39
C ASP A 3 -65.82 -23.44 -40.55
N SER A 4 -65.42 -24.53 -39.92
CA SER A 4 -64.23 -24.64 -39.13
C SER A 4 -63.24 -25.55 -39.84
N SER A 5 -62.40 -24.95 -40.69
CA SER A 5 -61.21 -25.64 -41.24
C SER A 5 -59.96 -25.43 -40.36
N PRO A 6 -59.19 -26.46 -40.03
CA PRO A 6 -57.99 -26.31 -39.19
C PRO A 6 -56.79 -25.85 -40.01
N MET A 7 -56.10 -24.88 -39.51
CA MET A 7 -54.78 -24.43 -40.05
C MET A 7 -53.71 -25.53 -39.95
N PRO A 8 -52.81 -25.65 -40.94
CA PRO A 8 -51.82 -26.74 -40.95
C PRO A 8 -50.70 -26.56 -39.95
N ASN A 9 -50.46 -27.61 -39.20
CA ASN A 9 -49.42 -27.75 -38.12
C ASN A 9 -47.96 -27.43 -38.53
N LYS A 10 -47.64 -27.08 -39.78
CA LYS A 10 -46.29 -26.78 -40.25
C LYS A 10 -45.81 -25.36 -39.95
N LEU A 11 -46.71 -24.39 -39.73
CA LEU A 11 -46.32 -22.99 -39.39
C LEU A 11 -45.99 -22.82 -37.92
N ILE A 12 -46.55 -23.62 -37.02
CA ILE A 12 -46.27 -23.56 -35.58
C ILE A 12 -44.88 -24.13 -35.27
N SER A 13 -44.45 -25.17 -35.99
CA SER A 13 -43.10 -25.74 -35.82
C SER A 13 -41.99 -24.82 -36.30
N ALA A 14 -42.21 -24.03 -37.37
CA ALA A 14 -41.20 -23.06 -37.83
C ALA A 14 -41.05 -21.84 -36.89
N LEU A 15 -42.14 -21.39 -36.27
CA LEU A 15 -42.11 -20.28 -35.31
C LEU A 15 -41.43 -20.68 -33.98
N PHE A 16 -41.62 -21.93 -33.52
CA PHE A 16 -40.96 -22.44 -32.31
C PHE A 16 -39.45 -22.69 -32.51
N VAL A 17 -39.04 -23.12 -33.70
CA VAL A 17 -37.61 -23.29 -34.04
C VAL A 17 -36.90 -21.94 -34.17
N CYS A 18 -37.54 -20.91 -34.73
CA CYS A 18 -36.96 -19.56 -34.78
C CYS A 18 -36.86 -18.90 -33.40
N ILE A 19 -37.83 -19.11 -32.50
CA ILE A 19 -37.80 -18.56 -31.13
C ILE A 19 -36.74 -19.29 -30.27
N VAL A 20 -36.54 -20.59 -30.42
CA VAL A 20 -35.52 -21.36 -29.71
C VAL A 20 -34.11 -21.03 -30.22
N LEU A 21 -33.94 -20.80 -31.54
CA LEU A 21 -32.65 -20.40 -32.10
C LEU A 21 -32.27 -18.95 -31.72
N THR A 22 -33.23 -18.03 -31.62
CA THR A 22 -32.99 -16.66 -31.16
C THR A 22 -32.74 -16.60 -29.65
N SER A 23 -33.39 -17.43 -28.84
CA SER A 23 -33.14 -17.50 -27.39
C SER A 23 -31.83 -18.20 -27.05
N ALA A 24 -31.39 -19.19 -27.82
CA ALA A 24 -30.07 -19.81 -27.69
C ALA A 24 -28.95 -18.85 -28.09
N GLY A 25 -29.12 -18.02 -29.13
CA GLY A 25 -28.18 -16.97 -29.53
C GLY A 25 -28.05 -15.83 -28.49
N LEU A 26 -29.16 -15.47 -27.84
CA LEU A 26 -29.18 -14.47 -26.77
C LEU A 26 -28.59 -14.99 -25.45
N ALA A 27 -28.67 -16.30 -25.19
CA ALA A 27 -28.05 -16.92 -24.00
C ALA A 27 -26.52 -17.05 -24.13
N GLN A 28 -26.01 -17.22 -25.35
CA GLN A 28 -24.54 -17.32 -25.59
C GLN A 28 -23.79 -16.02 -25.38
N ASN A 29 -24.43 -14.85 -25.34
CA ASN A 29 -23.80 -13.55 -25.17
C ASN A 29 -23.76 -13.04 -23.72
N ARG A 30 -24.20 -13.83 -22.74
CA ARG A 30 -24.29 -13.38 -21.33
C ARG A 30 -23.05 -13.61 -20.48
N SER A 31 -22.06 -14.30 -20.99
CA SER A 31 -20.79 -14.55 -20.26
C SER A 31 -19.62 -14.72 -21.22
N VAL A 32 -18.40 -14.60 -20.68
CA VAL A 32 -17.17 -14.97 -21.39
C VAL A 32 -17.10 -16.51 -21.40
N PRO A 33 -16.88 -17.17 -22.56
CA PRO A 33 -16.75 -18.63 -22.61
C PRO A 33 -15.60 -19.12 -21.71
N PRO A 34 -15.76 -20.23 -20.98
CA PRO A 34 -14.74 -20.71 -20.04
C PRO A 34 -13.34 -20.93 -20.65
N ALA A 35 -13.26 -21.46 -21.88
CA ALA A 35 -12.01 -21.65 -22.59
C ALA A 35 -11.32 -20.31 -22.92
N THR A 36 -12.10 -19.31 -23.35
CA THR A 36 -11.61 -17.95 -23.62
C THR A 36 -11.15 -17.28 -22.33
N LEU A 37 -11.90 -17.45 -21.24
CA LEU A 37 -11.52 -16.89 -19.95
C LEU A 37 -10.22 -17.50 -19.41
N LEU A 38 -10.03 -18.82 -19.59
CA LEU A 38 -8.79 -19.51 -19.25
C LEU A 38 -7.60 -18.97 -20.06
N LEU A 39 -7.76 -18.81 -21.38
CA LEU A 39 -6.74 -18.23 -22.26
C LEU A 39 -6.34 -16.84 -21.79
N ILE A 40 -7.32 -15.96 -21.53
CA ILE A 40 -7.08 -14.59 -21.07
C ILE A 40 -6.35 -14.58 -19.73
N THR A 41 -6.79 -15.39 -18.76
CA THR A 41 -6.21 -15.42 -17.41
C THR A 41 -4.76 -15.92 -17.42
N LYS A 42 -4.46 -16.91 -18.27
CA LYS A 42 -3.06 -17.36 -18.49
C LYS A 42 -2.20 -16.24 -19.07
N ALA A 43 -2.67 -15.56 -20.12
CA ALA A 43 -1.94 -14.47 -20.75
C ALA A 43 -1.66 -13.32 -19.74
N GLU A 44 -2.63 -13.01 -18.86
CA GLU A 44 -2.45 -12.03 -17.77
C GLU A 44 -1.36 -12.47 -16.79
N ASP A 45 -1.39 -13.71 -16.30
CA ASP A 45 -0.46 -14.22 -15.31
C ASP A 45 0.98 -14.32 -15.88
N GLU A 46 1.08 -14.73 -17.16
CA GLU A 46 2.34 -14.80 -17.91
C GLU A 46 2.83 -13.43 -18.42
N ARG A 47 2.04 -12.35 -18.24
CA ARG A 47 2.30 -11.02 -18.83
C ARG A 47 2.56 -11.08 -20.33
N ARG A 48 1.81 -11.90 -21.03
CA ARG A 48 1.99 -12.23 -22.44
C ARG A 48 0.96 -11.50 -23.31
N TRP A 49 1.45 -10.62 -24.17
CA TRP A 49 0.68 -9.96 -25.23
C TRP A 49 1.00 -10.63 -26.58
N ASP A 50 0.04 -11.34 -27.16
CA ASP A 50 0.21 -12.12 -28.38
C ASP A 50 -1.00 -12.03 -29.31
N ASP A 51 -0.92 -12.72 -30.46
CA ASP A 51 -1.97 -12.72 -31.46
C ASP A 51 -3.26 -13.38 -30.98
N ASP A 52 -3.19 -14.35 -30.07
CA ASP A 52 -4.39 -15.02 -29.55
C ASP A 52 -5.18 -14.07 -28.65
N LEU A 53 -4.52 -13.29 -27.82
CA LEU A 53 -5.18 -12.24 -27.01
C LEU A 53 -5.67 -11.10 -27.91
N ARG A 54 -4.88 -10.68 -28.91
CA ARG A 54 -5.23 -9.62 -29.87
C ARG A 54 -6.50 -9.94 -30.66
N LYS A 55 -6.66 -11.17 -31.14
CA LYS A 55 -7.87 -11.60 -31.85
C LYS A 55 -9.16 -11.41 -31.04
N LEU A 56 -9.11 -11.46 -29.71
CA LEU A 56 -10.27 -11.28 -28.86
C LEU A 56 -10.83 -9.85 -28.87
N PHE A 57 -10.05 -8.88 -29.31
CA PHE A 57 -10.51 -7.48 -29.43
C PHE A 57 -11.55 -7.30 -30.55
N SER A 58 -11.60 -8.22 -31.51
CA SER A 58 -12.60 -8.25 -32.58
C SER A 58 -13.74 -9.25 -32.34
N SER A 59 -13.84 -9.80 -31.10
CA SER A 59 -14.89 -10.75 -30.76
C SER A 59 -16.29 -10.13 -30.93
N PRO A 60 -17.30 -10.86 -31.47
CA PRO A 60 -18.68 -10.39 -31.52
C PRO A 60 -19.30 -10.21 -30.13
N ASN A 61 -18.75 -10.89 -29.10
CA ASN A 61 -19.19 -10.78 -27.71
C ASN A 61 -18.49 -9.59 -27.00
N ALA A 62 -19.25 -8.55 -26.64
CA ALA A 62 -18.73 -7.38 -25.93
C ALA A 62 -18.05 -7.72 -24.59
N LEU A 63 -18.53 -8.75 -23.86
CA LEU A 63 -17.91 -9.19 -22.61
C LEU A 63 -16.50 -9.77 -22.85
N VAL A 64 -16.28 -10.44 -23.97
CA VAL A 64 -14.96 -10.94 -24.36
C VAL A 64 -14.03 -9.78 -24.69
N ARG A 65 -14.48 -8.80 -25.50
CA ARG A 65 -13.68 -7.60 -25.83
C ARG A 65 -13.32 -6.81 -24.56
N LYS A 66 -14.31 -6.60 -23.68
CA LYS A 66 -14.10 -5.93 -22.39
C LYS A 66 -13.08 -6.66 -21.51
N ARG A 67 -13.17 -7.99 -21.41
CA ARG A 67 -12.26 -8.80 -20.60
C ARG A 67 -10.85 -8.85 -21.20
N ALA A 68 -10.72 -8.88 -22.53
CA ALA A 68 -9.44 -8.80 -23.24
C ALA A 68 -8.78 -7.42 -23.06
N ALA A 69 -9.56 -6.33 -23.10
CA ALA A 69 -9.06 -4.99 -22.84
C ALA A 69 -8.48 -4.87 -21.40
N LEU A 70 -9.20 -5.41 -20.38
CA LEU A 70 -8.68 -5.45 -19.01
C LEU A 70 -7.37 -6.22 -18.94
N ALA A 71 -7.27 -7.36 -19.63
CA ALA A 71 -6.05 -8.16 -19.66
C ALA A 71 -4.86 -7.39 -20.26
N ALA A 72 -5.08 -6.70 -21.37
CA ALA A 72 -4.04 -5.87 -22.01
C ALA A 72 -3.51 -4.79 -21.06
N GLY A 73 -4.39 -4.10 -20.32
CA GLY A 73 -4.00 -3.14 -19.31
C GLY A 73 -3.17 -3.77 -18.17
N ARG A 74 -3.60 -4.91 -17.63
CA ARG A 74 -2.89 -5.65 -16.58
C ARG A 74 -1.50 -6.12 -17.03
N ILE A 75 -1.39 -6.58 -18.28
CA ILE A 75 -0.12 -6.98 -18.90
C ILE A 75 0.81 -5.76 -19.01
N GLY A 76 0.28 -4.61 -19.40
CA GLY A 76 1.02 -3.34 -19.46
C GLY A 76 2.01 -3.27 -20.64
N ASN A 77 1.78 -4.00 -21.73
CA ASN A 77 2.62 -3.93 -22.93
C ASN A 77 2.15 -2.79 -23.83
N GLU A 78 3.07 -1.87 -24.18
CA GLU A 78 2.78 -0.73 -25.05
C GLU A 78 2.24 -1.11 -26.43
N ASP A 79 2.60 -2.28 -26.98
CA ASP A 79 2.11 -2.76 -28.27
C ASP A 79 0.59 -3.00 -28.26
N SER A 80 -0.04 -3.08 -27.09
CA SER A 80 -1.50 -3.18 -26.95
C SER A 80 -2.24 -1.85 -27.16
N LEU A 81 -1.54 -0.72 -27.08
CA LEU A 81 -2.15 0.61 -27.10
C LEU A 81 -2.93 0.91 -28.39
N SER A 82 -2.45 0.47 -29.56
CA SER A 82 -3.17 0.67 -30.82
C SER A 82 -4.53 0.00 -30.81
N SER A 83 -4.59 -1.26 -30.33
CA SER A 83 -5.85 -2.02 -30.22
C SER A 83 -6.78 -1.45 -29.13
N LEU A 84 -6.21 -1.03 -27.99
CA LEU A 84 -6.98 -0.37 -26.92
C LEU A 84 -7.57 0.98 -27.36
N THR A 85 -6.79 1.78 -28.10
CA THR A 85 -7.27 3.05 -28.65
C THR A 85 -8.40 2.83 -29.67
N GLU A 86 -8.30 1.83 -30.52
CA GLU A 86 -9.37 1.49 -31.45
C GLU A 86 -10.67 1.09 -30.73
N LEU A 87 -10.60 0.28 -29.68
CA LEU A 87 -11.78 -0.01 -28.85
C LEU A 87 -12.36 1.24 -28.18
N LEU A 88 -11.49 2.12 -27.64
CA LEU A 88 -11.92 3.36 -26.99
C LEU A 88 -12.71 4.26 -27.94
N GLU A 89 -12.25 4.39 -29.17
CA GLU A 89 -12.82 5.31 -30.17
C GLU A 89 -14.04 4.74 -30.88
N LYS A 90 -14.03 3.43 -31.20
CA LYS A 90 -14.96 2.84 -32.18
C LYS A 90 -15.90 1.75 -31.64
N ASP A 91 -15.65 1.18 -30.44
CA ASP A 91 -16.49 0.09 -29.97
C ASP A 91 -17.95 0.56 -29.75
N ALA A 92 -18.89 -0.23 -30.22
CA ALA A 92 -20.30 0.09 -30.09
C ALA A 92 -20.79 0.07 -28.62
N ASP A 93 -20.17 -0.77 -27.76
CA ASP A 93 -20.54 -0.92 -26.37
C ASP A 93 -19.82 0.09 -25.48
N PRO A 94 -20.54 1.02 -24.80
CA PRO A 94 -19.90 2.00 -23.93
C PRO A 94 -19.09 1.39 -22.78
N SER A 95 -19.46 0.19 -22.30
CA SER A 95 -18.73 -0.49 -21.24
C SER A 95 -17.38 -1.05 -21.69
N VAL A 96 -17.27 -1.39 -22.98
CA VAL A 96 -15.99 -1.76 -23.63
C VAL A 96 -15.11 -0.52 -23.78
N ARG A 97 -15.68 0.60 -24.26
CA ARG A 97 -14.94 1.88 -24.34
C ARG A 97 -14.41 2.33 -22.98
N ALA A 98 -15.24 2.24 -21.94
CA ALA A 98 -14.81 2.59 -20.56
C ALA A 98 -13.69 1.67 -20.05
N MET A 99 -13.75 0.37 -20.35
CA MET A 99 -12.68 -0.58 -20.01
C MET A 99 -11.40 -0.31 -20.80
N ALA A 100 -11.52 0.05 -22.08
CA ALA A 100 -10.37 0.43 -22.91
C ALA A 100 -9.66 1.68 -22.35
N ALA A 101 -10.43 2.71 -21.92
CA ALA A 101 -9.87 3.89 -21.24
C ALA A 101 -9.12 3.50 -19.96
N PHE A 102 -9.72 2.67 -19.10
CA PHE A 102 -9.08 2.15 -17.90
C PHE A 102 -7.78 1.41 -18.24
N ALA A 103 -7.83 0.49 -19.22
CA ALA A 103 -6.69 -0.33 -19.64
C ALA A 103 -5.53 0.51 -20.20
N ILE A 104 -5.81 1.57 -20.96
CA ILE A 104 -4.78 2.53 -21.43
C ILE A 104 -4.08 3.18 -20.24
N GLY A 105 -4.84 3.52 -19.19
CA GLY A 105 -4.27 4.03 -17.94
C GLY A 105 -3.37 3.04 -17.22
N GLU A 106 -3.68 1.72 -17.27
CA GLU A 106 -2.86 0.67 -16.65
C GLU A 106 -1.54 0.40 -17.41
N VAL A 107 -1.48 0.71 -18.69
CA VAL A 107 -0.22 0.65 -19.48
C VAL A 107 0.75 1.75 -19.04
N GLU A 108 0.25 2.87 -18.50
CA GLU A 108 1.03 4.00 -17.98
C GLU A 108 1.99 4.63 -19.02
N SER A 109 1.69 4.48 -20.32
CA SER A 109 2.49 5.04 -21.41
C SER A 109 1.91 6.36 -21.94
N GLU A 110 2.76 7.34 -22.13
CA GLU A 110 2.43 8.64 -22.72
C GLU A 110 1.74 8.53 -24.09
N LYS A 111 2.05 7.47 -24.84
CA LYS A 111 1.49 7.22 -26.19
C LYS A 111 -0.04 7.09 -26.20
N GLY A 112 -0.65 6.65 -25.07
CA GLY A 112 -2.10 6.54 -24.93
C GLY A 112 -2.81 7.84 -24.55
N ALA A 113 -2.10 8.88 -24.12
CA ALA A 113 -2.69 10.07 -23.51
C ALA A 113 -3.59 10.88 -24.46
N ASN A 114 -3.20 11.04 -25.73
CA ASN A 114 -3.94 11.89 -26.67
C ASN A 114 -5.35 11.35 -26.96
N ALA A 115 -5.54 10.05 -27.07
CA ALA A 115 -6.85 9.42 -27.26
C ALA A 115 -7.79 9.70 -26.07
N LEU A 116 -7.24 9.63 -24.83
CA LEU A 116 -7.99 9.95 -23.63
C LEU A 116 -8.38 11.43 -23.54
N VAL A 117 -7.50 12.35 -23.91
CA VAL A 117 -7.81 13.78 -23.99
C VAL A 117 -8.93 14.04 -25.02
N ALA A 118 -8.88 13.38 -26.19
CA ALA A 118 -9.93 13.49 -27.19
C ALA A 118 -11.31 13.04 -26.64
N VAL A 119 -11.34 11.95 -25.88
CA VAL A 119 -12.57 11.46 -25.22
C VAL A 119 -13.13 12.49 -24.24
N LEU A 120 -12.30 13.15 -23.44
CA LEU A 120 -12.78 14.19 -22.49
C LEU A 120 -13.43 15.37 -23.19
N LYS A 121 -12.88 15.76 -24.35
CA LYS A 121 -13.41 16.87 -25.18
C LYS A 121 -14.61 16.49 -26.02
N SER A 122 -14.85 15.20 -26.23
CA SER A 122 -15.97 14.72 -27.03
C SER A 122 -17.34 14.99 -26.38
N GLY A 123 -18.25 15.58 -27.11
CA GLY A 123 -19.66 15.75 -26.69
C GLY A 123 -20.46 14.45 -26.68
N SER A 124 -20.02 13.40 -27.43
CA SER A 124 -20.74 12.13 -27.60
C SER A 124 -20.31 11.03 -26.60
N SER A 125 -19.24 11.23 -25.85
CA SER A 125 -18.78 10.22 -24.87
C SER A 125 -19.65 10.23 -23.61
N SER A 126 -20.03 9.02 -23.13
CA SER A 126 -20.78 8.87 -21.89
C SER A 126 -19.96 9.30 -20.67
N VAL A 127 -20.66 9.60 -19.56
CA VAL A 127 -20.02 10.01 -18.29
C VAL A 127 -19.03 8.93 -17.82
N ASP A 128 -19.39 7.65 -17.90
CA ASP A 128 -18.52 6.54 -17.49
C ASP A 128 -17.23 6.48 -18.30
N VAL A 129 -17.31 6.66 -19.61
CA VAL A 129 -16.10 6.68 -20.48
C VAL A 129 -15.22 7.87 -20.14
N LYS A 130 -15.80 9.06 -19.93
CA LYS A 130 -15.03 10.25 -19.48
C LYS A 130 -14.42 10.08 -18.09
N ALA A 131 -15.15 9.47 -17.17
CA ALA A 131 -14.68 9.19 -15.83
C ALA A 131 -13.45 8.26 -15.85
N ARG A 132 -13.47 7.22 -16.69
CA ARG A 132 -12.31 6.33 -16.87
C ARG A 132 -11.19 6.98 -17.65
N ALA A 133 -11.48 7.86 -18.58
CA ALA A 133 -10.46 8.62 -19.31
C ALA A 133 -9.70 9.59 -18.40
N VAL A 134 -10.39 10.31 -17.50
CA VAL A 134 -9.74 11.21 -16.55
C VAL A 134 -8.90 10.44 -15.52
N GLU A 135 -9.38 9.29 -15.03
CA GLU A 135 -8.61 8.38 -14.16
C GLU A 135 -7.30 7.95 -14.84
N ALA A 136 -7.40 7.49 -16.10
CA ALA A 136 -6.28 7.03 -16.90
C ALA A 136 -5.24 8.13 -17.15
N LEU A 137 -5.69 9.35 -17.47
CA LEU A 137 -4.81 10.51 -17.61
C LEU A 137 -4.03 10.82 -16.33
N GLY A 138 -4.70 10.72 -15.18
CA GLY A 138 -4.03 10.89 -13.89
C GLY A 138 -2.93 9.87 -13.65
N LYS A 139 -3.13 8.60 -14.04
CA LYS A 139 -2.12 7.53 -13.94
C LYS A 139 -0.95 7.80 -14.87
N ILE A 140 -1.21 8.04 -16.15
CA ILE A 140 -0.17 8.35 -17.13
C ILE A 140 0.67 9.54 -16.67
N ALA A 141 0.02 10.65 -16.30
CA ALA A 141 0.73 11.85 -15.84
C ALA A 141 1.59 11.60 -14.60
N GLY A 142 1.09 10.77 -13.65
CA GLY A 142 1.83 10.40 -12.44
C GLY A 142 3.02 9.47 -12.70
N ALA A 143 3.01 8.71 -13.78
CA ALA A 143 4.07 7.78 -14.18
C ALA A 143 5.16 8.43 -15.05
N LEU A 144 4.91 9.63 -15.60
CA LEU A 144 5.88 10.32 -16.45
C LEU A 144 7.18 10.63 -15.69
N PRO A 145 8.35 10.41 -16.34
CA PRO A 145 9.62 10.78 -15.76
C PRO A 145 9.77 12.32 -15.68
N ARG A 146 10.67 12.78 -14.78
CA ARG A 146 10.87 14.24 -14.54
C ARG A 146 11.23 15.03 -15.78
N GLU A 147 11.92 14.42 -16.72
CA GLU A 147 12.32 15.02 -18.00
C GLU A 147 11.09 15.41 -18.86
N GLN A 148 9.93 14.83 -18.59
CA GLN A 148 8.66 15.10 -19.28
C GLN A 148 7.70 15.98 -18.45
N GLU A 149 8.19 16.81 -17.56
CA GLU A 149 7.37 17.68 -16.70
C GLU A 149 6.41 18.58 -17.49
N ALA A 150 6.81 19.07 -18.67
CA ALA A 150 5.94 19.88 -19.54
C ALA A 150 4.69 19.09 -19.97
N ARG A 151 4.87 17.83 -20.35
CA ARG A 151 3.77 16.92 -20.71
C ARG A 151 2.91 16.57 -19.51
N GLN A 152 3.52 16.34 -18.36
CA GLN A 152 2.78 16.11 -17.12
C GLN A 152 1.86 17.29 -16.78
N ARG A 153 2.35 18.53 -16.93
CA ARG A 153 1.56 19.75 -16.74
C ARG A 153 0.39 19.86 -17.73
N GLU A 154 0.63 19.53 -19.00
CA GLU A 154 -0.43 19.53 -20.03
C GLU A 154 -1.55 18.54 -19.69
N LEU A 155 -1.20 17.30 -19.35
CA LEU A 155 -2.18 16.28 -18.95
C LEU A 155 -2.91 16.67 -17.65
N GLY A 156 -2.21 17.26 -16.70
CA GLY A 156 -2.81 17.80 -15.48
C GLY A 156 -3.80 18.92 -15.76
N ALA A 157 -3.52 19.80 -16.73
CA ALA A 157 -4.46 20.83 -17.15
C ALA A 157 -5.75 20.24 -17.76
N ALA A 158 -5.63 19.17 -18.57
CA ALA A 158 -6.79 18.47 -19.13
C ALA A 158 -7.65 17.81 -18.01
N VAL A 159 -7.02 17.28 -16.96
CA VAL A 159 -7.72 16.77 -15.77
C VAL A 159 -8.50 17.88 -15.07
N LEU A 160 -7.91 19.07 -14.88
CA LEU A 160 -8.61 20.21 -14.26
C LEU A 160 -9.75 20.74 -15.13
N GLU A 161 -9.57 20.78 -16.44
CA GLU A 161 -10.63 21.15 -17.38
C GLU A 161 -11.84 20.22 -17.26
N ALA A 162 -11.60 18.89 -17.21
CA ALA A 162 -12.65 17.90 -17.01
C ALA A 162 -13.37 18.06 -15.67
N LEU A 163 -12.63 18.34 -14.58
CA LEU A 163 -13.22 18.62 -13.26
C LEU A 163 -14.04 19.91 -13.24
N ASN A 164 -13.59 20.96 -13.92
CA ASN A 164 -14.32 22.21 -14.00
C ASN A 164 -15.63 22.08 -14.82
N ALA A 165 -15.61 21.24 -15.87
CA ALA A 165 -16.78 20.93 -16.69
C ALA A 165 -17.74 19.91 -16.05
N ALA A 166 -17.33 19.25 -14.95
CA ALA A 166 -18.17 18.28 -14.28
C ALA A 166 -19.47 18.92 -13.77
N PRO A 167 -20.64 18.22 -13.88
CA PRO A 167 -21.89 18.73 -13.36
C PRO A 167 -21.77 19.11 -11.88
N THR A 168 -22.45 20.17 -11.48
CA THR A 168 -22.48 20.53 -10.06
C THR A 168 -23.02 19.38 -9.23
N PRO A 169 -22.50 19.12 -8.01
CA PRO A 169 -22.88 17.95 -7.18
C PRO A 169 -24.35 17.86 -6.79
N ARG A 170 -25.16 18.89 -7.07
CA ARG A 170 -26.61 18.88 -6.88
C ARG A 170 -27.41 18.41 -8.11
N ALA A 171 -26.76 18.33 -9.28
CA ALA A 171 -27.43 18.07 -10.56
C ALA A 171 -27.37 16.60 -11.01
N THR A 172 -26.60 15.74 -10.35
CA THR A 172 -26.43 14.34 -10.75
C THR A 172 -26.25 13.43 -9.55
N ASN A 173 -26.78 12.20 -9.65
CA ASN A 173 -26.51 11.14 -8.70
C ASN A 173 -25.22 10.35 -9.03
N ASP A 174 -24.68 10.54 -10.26
CA ASP A 174 -23.41 9.94 -10.66
C ASP A 174 -22.25 10.93 -10.39
N HIS A 175 -21.40 10.57 -9.46
CA HIS A 175 -20.24 11.33 -9.05
C HIS A 175 -18.91 10.75 -9.58
N SER A 176 -18.94 9.74 -10.47
CA SER A 176 -17.74 9.01 -10.92
C SER A 176 -16.71 9.93 -11.55
N LEU A 177 -17.10 10.85 -12.43
CA LEU A 177 -16.19 11.80 -13.06
C LEU A 177 -15.51 12.71 -12.03
N ILE A 178 -16.23 13.14 -10.99
CA ILE A 178 -15.68 13.98 -9.92
C ILE A 178 -14.69 13.18 -9.07
N LEU A 179 -15.07 11.99 -8.61
CA LEU A 179 -14.23 11.15 -7.75
C LEU A 179 -12.92 10.75 -8.45
N PHE A 180 -13.03 10.29 -9.70
CA PHE A 180 -11.83 9.91 -10.48
C PHE A 180 -11.01 11.14 -10.88
N GLY A 181 -11.66 12.27 -11.17
CA GLY A 181 -10.98 13.53 -11.45
C GLY A 181 -10.20 14.07 -10.25
N LEU A 182 -10.76 13.98 -9.03
CA LEU A 182 -10.04 14.34 -7.79
C LEU A 182 -8.81 13.44 -7.57
N THR A 183 -8.95 12.14 -7.82
CA THR A 183 -7.84 11.19 -7.75
C THR A 183 -6.81 11.44 -8.85
N ALA A 184 -7.25 11.76 -10.06
CA ALA A 184 -6.38 12.10 -11.18
C ALA A 184 -5.60 13.40 -10.92
N ALA A 185 -6.24 14.42 -10.34
CA ALA A 185 -5.59 15.67 -9.93
C ALA A 185 -4.52 15.41 -8.85
N LEU A 186 -4.81 14.51 -7.90
CA LEU A 186 -3.83 14.08 -6.91
C LEU A 186 -2.58 13.46 -7.53
N ARG A 187 -2.73 12.65 -8.59
CA ARG A 187 -1.64 11.95 -9.27
C ARG A 187 -0.85 12.86 -10.21
N SER A 188 -1.55 13.64 -11.02
CA SER A 188 -0.96 14.53 -12.03
C SER A 188 -0.39 15.83 -11.45
N ARG A 189 -0.79 16.21 -10.21
CA ARG A 189 -0.34 17.40 -9.48
C ARG A 189 -0.39 18.70 -10.33
N PRO A 190 -1.54 19.02 -10.94
CA PRO A 190 -1.63 20.17 -11.82
C PRO A 190 -1.42 21.49 -11.06
N ALA A 191 -0.81 22.45 -11.72
CA ALA A 191 -0.70 23.79 -11.20
C ALA A 191 -2.10 24.39 -10.99
N ASN A 192 -2.27 25.22 -9.93
CA ASN A 192 -3.53 25.91 -9.62
C ASN A 192 -4.74 24.96 -9.39
N ALA A 193 -4.51 23.73 -8.93
CA ALA A 193 -5.58 22.76 -8.65
C ALA A 193 -6.48 23.17 -7.48
N GLY A 194 -5.97 23.97 -6.53
CA GLY A 194 -6.63 24.28 -5.28
C GLY A 194 -8.04 24.83 -5.42
N PRO A 195 -8.27 25.95 -6.15
CA PRO A 195 -9.60 26.52 -6.33
C PRO A 195 -10.61 25.54 -6.96
N THR A 196 -10.15 24.71 -7.93
CA THR A 196 -11.00 23.71 -8.57
C THR A 196 -11.40 22.60 -7.59
N ILE A 197 -10.46 22.06 -6.80
CA ILE A 197 -10.73 21.01 -5.82
C ILE A 197 -11.60 21.55 -4.68
N ALA A 198 -11.33 22.76 -4.18
CA ALA A 198 -12.05 23.36 -3.05
C ALA A 198 -13.55 23.53 -3.32
N LYS A 199 -14.00 23.72 -4.56
CA LYS A 199 -15.43 23.76 -4.93
C LYS A 199 -16.19 22.53 -4.42
N PHE A 200 -15.56 21.36 -4.43
CA PHE A 200 -16.20 20.10 -4.06
C PHE A 200 -16.32 19.90 -2.54
N LEU A 201 -15.72 20.74 -1.72
CA LEU A 201 -15.94 20.79 -0.27
C LEU A 201 -17.39 21.16 0.09
N SER A 202 -18.14 21.78 -0.83
CA SER A 202 -19.55 22.15 -0.64
C SER A 202 -20.53 21.10 -1.19
N SER A 203 -20.04 19.96 -1.66
CA SER A 203 -20.89 18.90 -2.22
C SER A 203 -21.89 18.36 -1.19
N ALA A 204 -23.12 18.07 -1.62
CA ALA A 204 -24.09 17.36 -0.78
C ALA A 204 -23.63 15.94 -0.45
N ASN A 205 -22.85 15.29 -1.34
CA ASN A 205 -22.33 13.96 -1.16
C ASN A 205 -21.10 13.96 -0.22
N PRO A 206 -21.13 13.30 0.95
CA PRO A 206 -20.02 13.28 1.89
C PRO A 206 -18.75 12.66 1.32
N ARG A 207 -18.88 11.65 0.43
CA ARG A 207 -17.74 11.04 -0.22
C ARG A 207 -16.98 12.05 -1.09
N VAL A 208 -17.66 12.87 -1.85
CA VAL A 208 -17.05 13.92 -2.68
C VAL A 208 -16.33 14.95 -1.80
N ARG A 209 -16.96 15.39 -0.67
CA ARG A 209 -16.29 16.29 0.28
C ARG A 209 -15.04 15.68 0.89
N ALA A 210 -15.13 14.39 1.28
CA ALA A 210 -13.99 13.67 1.86
C ALA A 210 -12.83 13.52 0.88
N ASP A 211 -13.11 13.17 -0.38
CA ASP A 211 -12.08 12.97 -1.41
C ASP A 211 -11.47 14.31 -1.85
N ALA A 212 -12.25 15.40 -1.89
CA ALA A 212 -11.73 16.77 -2.09
C ALA A 212 -10.76 17.15 -0.95
N GLY A 213 -11.14 16.92 0.31
CA GLY A 213 -10.27 17.12 1.46
C GLY A 213 -9.00 16.25 1.38
N ASN A 214 -9.12 14.97 1.01
CA ASN A 214 -7.96 14.08 0.83
C ASN A 214 -7.01 14.60 -0.26
N ALA A 215 -7.52 15.09 -1.40
CA ALA A 215 -6.72 15.66 -2.47
C ALA A 215 -5.98 16.94 -2.01
N LEU A 216 -6.67 17.86 -1.37
CA LEU A 216 -6.07 19.09 -0.80
C LEU A 216 -4.97 18.77 0.21
N ALA A 217 -5.19 17.79 1.11
CA ALA A 217 -4.20 17.39 2.11
C ALA A 217 -2.91 16.84 1.46
N ARG A 218 -3.05 15.96 0.47
CA ARG A 218 -1.91 15.33 -0.20
C ARG A 218 -1.15 16.28 -1.12
N LEU A 219 -1.85 17.24 -1.71
CA LEU A 219 -1.24 18.30 -2.53
C LEU A 219 -0.74 19.48 -1.67
N ARG A 220 -1.06 19.52 -0.37
CA ARG A 220 -0.73 20.58 0.59
C ARG A 220 -1.25 21.97 0.14
N LEU A 221 -2.50 22.02 -0.34
CA LEU A 221 -3.13 23.22 -0.84
C LEU A 221 -3.98 23.88 0.24
N LYS A 222 -3.86 25.21 0.38
CA LYS A 222 -4.57 26.02 1.41
C LYS A 222 -5.97 26.46 0.98
N ASP A 223 -6.31 26.21 -0.29
CA ASP A 223 -7.59 26.61 -0.84
C ASP A 223 -8.74 25.94 -0.09
N GLY A 224 -9.68 26.77 0.38
CA GLY A 224 -10.82 26.27 1.15
C GLY A 224 -10.57 26.07 2.64
N ASN A 225 -9.47 26.54 3.25
CA ASN A 225 -9.20 26.38 4.69
C ASN A 225 -10.35 26.90 5.56
N GLU A 226 -10.97 28.03 5.24
CA GLU A 226 -12.15 28.55 5.96
C GLU A 226 -13.31 27.53 5.94
N GLN A 227 -13.61 26.96 4.77
CA GLN A 227 -14.61 25.90 4.64
C GLN A 227 -14.22 24.64 5.43
N LEU A 228 -12.95 24.25 5.37
CA LEU A 228 -12.44 23.08 6.08
C LEU A 228 -12.53 23.25 7.60
N ARG A 229 -12.34 24.45 8.16
CA ARG A 229 -12.59 24.73 9.58
C ARG A 229 -14.06 24.48 9.94
N ARG A 230 -15.01 24.92 9.07
CA ARG A 230 -16.44 24.62 9.25
C ARG A 230 -16.72 23.10 9.17
N LEU A 231 -16.19 22.42 8.17
CA LEU A 231 -16.35 20.96 8.02
C LEU A 231 -15.77 20.21 9.20
N LEU A 232 -14.58 20.57 9.69
CA LEU A 232 -13.97 19.96 10.89
C LEU A 232 -14.92 20.06 12.09
N THR A 233 -15.57 21.21 12.27
CA THR A 233 -16.39 21.48 13.45
C THR A 233 -17.74 20.76 13.38
N SER A 234 -18.41 20.73 12.22
CA SER A 234 -19.84 20.43 12.15
C SER A 234 -20.26 19.42 11.07
N ASP A 235 -19.34 18.89 10.24
CA ASP A 235 -19.75 17.90 9.23
C ASP A 235 -20.25 16.62 9.92
N PRO A 236 -21.41 16.07 9.52
CA PRO A 236 -21.93 14.84 10.11
C PRO A 236 -21.04 13.62 9.83
N ASP A 237 -20.33 13.60 8.69
CA ASP A 237 -19.49 12.48 8.29
C ASP A 237 -18.10 12.56 8.96
N PRO A 238 -17.69 11.55 9.74
CA PRO A 238 -16.40 11.55 10.42
C PRO A 238 -15.21 11.50 9.48
N VAL A 239 -15.35 10.93 8.27
CA VAL A 239 -14.24 10.89 7.30
C VAL A 239 -13.99 12.31 6.75
N VAL A 240 -15.04 13.09 6.54
CA VAL A 240 -14.93 14.51 6.14
C VAL A 240 -14.22 15.29 7.25
N ARG A 241 -14.66 15.14 8.53
CA ARG A 241 -14.00 15.81 9.67
C ARG A 241 -12.53 15.42 9.79
N ALA A 242 -12.21 14.11 9.67
CA ALA A 242 -10.84 13.62 9.75
C ALA A 242 -9.95 14.15 8.62
N ASN A 243 -10.46 14.21 7.39
CA ASN A 243 -9.72 14.79 6.26
C ASN A 243 -9.56 16.31 6.40
N ALA A 244 -10.58 17.03 6.90
CA ALA A 244 -10.46 18.45 7.20
C ALA A 244 -9.35 18.73 8.22
N ALA A 245 -9.29 17.95 9.33
CA ALA A 245 -8.19 18.04 10.30
C ALA A 245 -6.82 17.83 9.66
N ARG A 246 -6.70 16.85 8.73
CA ARG A 246 -5.45 16.59 8.01
C ARG A 246 -5.02 17.75 7.12
N VAL A 247 -5.96 18.34 6.34
CA VAL A 247 -5.64 19.50 5.49
C VAL A 247 -5.15 20.66 6.34
N LEU A 248 -5.94 21.03 7.35
CA LEU A 248 -5.62 22.17 8.22
C LEU A 248 -4.27 22.00 8.92
N GLY A 249 -3.93 20.75 9.29
CA GLY A 249 -2.61 20.43 9.83
C GLY A 249 -1.49 20.59 8.81
N VAL A 250 -1.57 19.92 7.65
CA VAL A 250 -0.49 19.93 6.64
C VAL A 250 -0.31 21.29 5.94
N THR A 251 -1.32 22.15 5.99
CA THR A 251 -1.25 23.54 5.51
C THR A 251 -0.87 24.54 6.59
N GLU A 252 -0.62 24.06 7.82
CA GLU A 252 -0.23 24.84 9.00
C GLU A 252 -1.20 25.99 9.30
N ASP A 253 -2.52 25.71 9.21
CA ASP A 253 -3.58 26.70 9.44
C ASP A 253 -3.73 27.02 10.91
N LYS A 254 -3.07 28.09 11.37
CA LYS A 254 -3.04 28.48 12.79
C LYS A 254 -4.40 28.84 13.37
N GLU A 255 -5.34 29.33 12.55
CA GLU A 255 -6.69 29.66 12.96
C GLU A 255 -7.53 28.43 13.32
N SER A 256 -7.10 27.23 12.90
CA SER A 256 -7.78 25.99 13.24
C SER A 256 -7.39 25.40 14.59
N TYR A 257 -6.49 26.02 15.35
CA TYR A 257 -5.94 25.45 16.59
C TYR A 257 -7.03 25.02 17.58
N ASP A 258 -7.96 25.90 17.95
CA ASP A 258 -8.99 25.61 18.95
C ASP A 258 -9.94 24.51 18.46
N ALA A 259 -10.31 24.52 17.17
CA ALA A 259 -11.14 23.47 16.58
C ALA A 259 -10.41 22.10 16.57
N LEU A 260 -9.12 22.09 16.20
CA LEU A 260 -8.31 20.89 16.23
C LEU A 260 -8.15 20.34 17.66
N LEU A 261 -7.88 21.20 18.65
CA LEU A 261 -7.75 20.78 20.05
C LEU A 261 -9.07 20.20 20.59
N SER A 262 -10.19 20.88 20.32
CA SER A 262 -11.51 20.37 20.68
C SER A 262 -11.77 19.00 20.06
N LYS A 263 -11.52 18.82 18.75
CA LYS A 263 -11.72 17.53 18.08
C LYS A 263 -10.73 16.45 18.53
N ALA A 264 -9.49 16.79 18.82
CA ALA A 264 -8.49 15.87 19.35
C ALA A 264 -8.89 15.28 20.71
N THR A 265 -9.61 16.04 21.52
CA THR A 265 -9.95 15.63 22.90
C THR A 265 -11.37 15.11 23.07
N SER A 266 -12.32 15.47 22.19
CA SER A 266 -13.74 15.22 22.44
C SER A 266 -14.55 14.67 21.27
N ASP A 267 -14.00 14.56 20.03
CA ASP A 267 -14.78 13.98 18.94
C ASP A 267 -15.13 12.51 19.25
N ILE A 268 -16.35 12.10 18.94
CA ILE A 268 -16.83 10.74 19.20
C ILE A 268 -16.05 9.68 18.37
N ASP A 269 -15.61 10.06 17.19
CA ASP A 269 -14.90 9.16 16.27
C ASP A 269 -13.39 9.20 16.50
N SER A 270 -12.77 8.08 16.80
CA SER A 270 -11.34 7.98 17.07
C SER A 270 -10.47 8.37 15.85
N ARG A 271 -10.96 8.17 14.62
CA ARG A 271 -10.25 8.59 13.39
C ARG A 271 -10.14 10.10 13.29
N VAL A 272 -11.17 10.81 13.74
CA VAL A 272 -11.17 12.28 13.82
C VAL A 272 -10.19 12.73 14.89
N ARG A 273 -10.25 12.14 16.11
CA ARG A 273 -9.33 12.49 17.19
C ARG A 273 -7.86 12.32 16.77
N VAL A 274 -7.50 11.15 16.23
CA VAL A 274 -6.13 10.88 15.75
C VAL A 274 -5.72 11.86 14.64
N SER A 275 -6.60 12.18 13.71
CA SER A 275 -6.31 13.14 12.63
C SER A 275 -6.09 14.55 13.16
N ALA A 276 -6.88 14.96 14.17
CA ALA A 276 -6.75 16.26 14.82
C ALA A 276 -5.46 16.36 15.66
N ILE A 277 -5.07 15.29 16.38
CA ILE A 277 -3.79 15.22 17.11
C ILE A 277 -2.61 15.39 16.14
N ARG A 278 -2.62 14.71 14.99
CA ARG A 278 -1.63 14.92 13.92
C ARG A 278 -1.62 16.33 13.37
N GLY A 279 -2.82 16.93 13.23
CA GLY A 279 -2.98 18.33 12.83
C GLY A 279 -2.27 19.27 13.81
N LEU A 280 -2.50 19.10 15.12
CA LEU A 280 -1.84 19.90 16.17
C LEU A 280 -0.32 19.74 16.15
N ALA A 281 0.19 18.51 15.95
CA ALA A 281 1.63 18.27 15.78
C ALA A 281 2.22 19.07 14.61
N SER A 282 1.47 19.17 13.51
CA SER A 282 1.91 19.91 12.31
C SER A 282 1.88 21.42 12.52
N LEU A 283 0.96 21.94 13.35
CA LEU A 283 0.92 23.36 13.72
C LEU A 283 2.13 23.78 14.55
N LYS A 284 2.81 22.86 15.19
CA LYS A 284 3.96 23.11 16.10
C LYS A 284 3.61 24.08 17.24
N ASP A 285 2.38 24.05 17.70
CA ASP A 285 1.90 24.92 18.79
C ASP A 285 2.00 24.19 20.13
N MET A 286 2.94 24.66 20.98
CA MET A 286 3.26 24.03 22.26
C MET A 286 2.05 24.04 23.24
N ARG A 287 1.07 24.91 23.07
CA ARG A 287 -0.12 24.95 23.92
C ARG A 287 -0.93 23.64 23.87
N ALA A 288 -0.79 22.84 22.80
CA ALA A 288 -1.48 21.56 22.67
C ALA A 288 -0.89 20.46 23.56
N ALA A 289 0.36 20.58 24.01
CA ALA A 289 1.07 19.47 24.64
C ALA A 289 0.47 19.09 26.00
N GLU A 290 0.22 20.04 26.89
CA GLU A 290 -0.36 19.75 28.22
C GLU A 290 -1.78 19.13 28.14
N PRO A 291 -2.74 19.65 27.36
CA PRO A 291 -4.03 19.00 27.16
C PRO A 291 -3.92 17.60 26.59
N LEU A 292 -3.02 17.37 25.63
CA LEU A 292 -2.79 16.04 25.06
C LEU A 292 -2.15 15.08 26.07
N LEU A 293 -1.20 15.52 26.89
CA LEU A 293 -0.62 14.71 27.96
C LEU A 293 -1.71 14.28 28.95
N LYS A 294 -2.55 15.20 29.43
CA LYS A 294 -3.67 14.89 30.33
C LYS A 294 -4.60 13.84 29.71
N ARG A 295 -4.93 13.98 28.42
CA ARG A 295 -5.74 12.99 27.72
C ARG A 295 -5.02 11.65 27.61
N GLY A 296 -3.75 11.60 27.25
CA GLY A 296 -2.96 10.38 27.15
C GLY A 296 -2.91 9.62 28.49
N GLN A 297 -2.71 10.37 29.59
CA GLN A 297 -2.74 9.82 30.96
C GLN A 297 -4.12 9.24 31.31
N ALA A 298 -5.21 9.94 30.99
CA ALA A 298 -6.55 9.45 31.23
C ALA A 298 -6.89 8.18 30.42
N LEU A 299 -6.43 8.10 29.18
CA LEU A 299 -6.61 6.91 28.33
C LEU A 299 -5.76 5.72 28.80
N ALA A 300 -4.59 5.97 29.37
CA ALA A 300 -3.68 4.94 29.87
C ALA A 300 -4.07 4.37 31.25
N GLN A 301 -5.17 4.84 31.87
CA GLN A 301 -5.68 4.26 33.12
C GLN A 301 -6.27 2.87 32.87
N GLY A 302 -5.56 1.82 33.25
CA GLY A 302 -5.94 0.43 33.05
C GLY A 302 -4.99 -0.32 32.13
N ASN A 303 -5.39 -1.49 31.64
CA ASN A 303 -4.56 -2.27 30.73
C ASN A 303 -4.65 -1.71 29.29
N VAL A 304 -3.63 -0.98 28.89
CA VAL A 304 -3.54 -0.34 27.56
C VAL A 304 -3.63 -1.38 26.42
N GLY A 305 -3.13 -2.59 26.63
CA GLY A 305 -3.20 -3.67 25.64
C GLY A 305 -4.60 -4.20 25.36
N GLU A 306 -5.55 -3.99 26.27
CA GLU A 306 -6.95 -4.40 26.13
C GLU A 306 -7.86 -3.32 25.53
N ARG A 307 -7.34 -2.11 25.31
CA ARG A 307 -8.07 -0.95 24.77
C ARG A 307 -7.52 -0.51 23.43
N PRO A 308 -7.85 -1.22 22.35
CA PRO A 308 -7.15 -1.02 21.07
C PRO A 308 -7.32 0.34 20.42
N ALA A 309 -8.52 0.90 20.47
CA ALA A 309 -8.77 2.22 19.89
C ALA A 309 -8.02 3.32 20.66
N GLU A 310 -8.01 3.20 21.97
CA GLU A 310 -7.27 4.08 22.89
C GLU A 310 -5.76 3.93 22.70
N LEU A 311 -5.24 2.73 22.45
CA LEU A 311 -3.81 2.53 22.21
C LEU A 311 -3.35 3.30 20.97
N ASN A 312 -4.09 3.23 19.85
CA ASN A 312 -3.75 3.99 18.64
C ASN A 312 -3.73 5.50 18.90
N GLU A 313 -4.67 6.00 19.72
CA GLU A 313 -4.73 7.41 20.10
C GLU A 313 -3.57 7.79 21.05
N ILE A 314 -3.25 6.93 22.03
CA ILE A 314 -2.11 7.13 22.95
C ILE A 314 -0.79 7.23 22.18
N LEU A 315 -0.54 6.34 21.23
CA LEU A 315 0.69 6.37 20.40
C LEU A 315 0.78 7.64 19.55
N GLU A 316 -0.34 8.14 19.05
CA GLU A 316 -0.36 9.40 18.30
C GLU A 316 -0.11 10.62 19.22
N ILE A 317 -0.70 10.63 20.43
CA ILE A 317 -0.41 11.63 21.46
C ILE A 317 1.08 11.60 21.80
N THR A 318 1.63 10.42 22.05
CA THR A 318 3.05 10.22 22.36
C THR A 318 3.96 10.81 21.29
N THR A 319 3.69 10.46 20.02
CA THR A 319 4.42 11.00 18.85
C THR A 319 4.33 12.54 18.80
N THR A 320 3.15 13.09 19.08
CA THR A 320 2.91 14.53 19.05
C THR A 320 3.65 15.23 20.18
N LEU A 321 3.63 14.70 21.40
CA LEU A 321 4.39 15.25 22.54
C LEU A 321 5.89 15.24 22.26
N GLY A 322 6.44 14.17 21.70
CA GLY A 322 7.83 14.09 21.31
C GLY A 322 8.25 15.17 20.30
N ARG A 323 7.32 15.65 19.45
CA ARG A 323 7.56 16.76 18.52
C ARG A 323 7.41 18.14 19.17
N LEU A 324 6.39 18.31 20.03
CA LEU A 324 6.07 19.60 20.63
C LEU A 324 7.01 19.92 21.81
N TRP A 325 7.38 18.92 22.59
CA TRP A 325 8.18 19.07 23.80
C TRP A 325 9.61 18.55 23.65
N ALA A 326 10.13 18.50 22.44
CA ALA A 326 11.54 18.13 22.24
C ALA A 326 12.47 18.93 23.18
N GLN A 327 13.30 18.23 23.97
CA GLN A 327 14.27 18.77 24.94
C GLN A 327 13.64 19.59 26.09
N LYS A 328 12.34 19.42 26.34
CA LYS A 328 11.65 20.16 27.42
C LYS A 328 11.95 19.59 28.80
N GLU A 329 12.35 18.32 28.90
CA GLU A 329 12.60 17.58 30.15
C GLU A 329 11.45 17.68 31.16
N ASP A 330 10.20 17.71 30.65
CA ASP A 330 9.01 17.77 31.50
C ASP A 330 8.88 16.47 32.33
N GLN A 331 8.96 16.60 33.66
CA GLN A 331 9.00 15.48 34.59
C GLN A 331 7.73 14.63 34.57
N THR A 332 6.58 15.26 34.31
CA THR A 332 5.30 14.56 34.22
C THR A 332 5.23 13.69 32.95
N ALA A 333 5.71 14.24 31.83
CA ALA A 333 5.79 13.50 30.57
C ALA A 333 6.83 12.37 30.67
N ILE A 334 7.99 12.62 31.26
CA ILE A 334 9.03 11.61 31.47
C ILE A 334 8.48 10.42 32.29
N ALA A 335 7.87 10.71 33.43
CA ALA A 335 7.29 9.67 34.30
C ALA A 335 6.19 8.86 33.59
N TRP A 336 5.36 9.52 32.76
CA TRP A 336 4.33 8.85 31.98
C TRP A 336 4.91 7.98 30.86
N LEU A 337 5.90 8.50 30.11
CA LEU A 337 6.56 7.76 29.02
C LEU A 337 7.32 6.54 29.52
N SER A 338 8.05 6.66 30.66
CA SER A 338 8.74 5.54 31.28
C SER A 338 7.76 4.41 31.63
N LYS A 339 6.67 4.73 32.32
CA LYS A 339 5.64 3.74 32.65
C LYS A 339 4.98 3.13 31.42
N LEU A 340 4.73 3.94 30.38
CA LEU A 340 4.13 3.46 29.13
C LEU A 340 5.06 2.55 28.35
N SER A 341 6.35 2.87 28.29
CA SER A 341 7.39 2.03 27.68
C SER A 341 7.45 0.66 28.35
N GLU A 342 7.50 0.62 29.68
CA GLU A 342 7.49 -0.61 30.47
C GLU A 342 6.19 -1.41 30.26
N ALA A 343 5.02 -0.76 30.34
CA ALA A 343 3.72 -1.39 30.17
C ALA A 343 3.54 -2.02 28.77
N LEU A 344 4.17 -1.43 27.75
CA LEU A 344 4.18 -1.95 26.38
C LEU A 344 5.39 -2.84 26.08
N ASN A 345 6.18 -3.21 27.10
CA ASN A 345 7.40 -4.02 26.96
C ASN A 345 8.33 -3.50 25.85
N HIS A 346 8.50 -2.20 25.73
CA HIS A 346 9.30 -1.53 24.68
C HIS A 346 8.88 -1.85 23.23
N ASN A 347 7.71 -2.45 23.01
CA ASN A 347 7.23 -2.84 21.67
C ASN A 347 6.66 -1.68 20.84
N ALA A 348 6.66 -0.46 21.37
CA ALA A 348 6.13 0.73 20.72
C ALA A 348 7.24 1.76 20.43
N PRO A 349 7.84 1.73 19.24
CA PRO A 349 8.87 2.69 18.85
C PRO A 349 8.44 4.14 19.03
N GLU A 350 7.16 4.46 18.90
CA GLU A 350 6.61 5.80 19.10
C GLU A 350 6.87 6.34 20.50
N VAL A 351 6.84 5.46 21.51
CA VAL A 351 7.12 5.81 22.92
C VAL A 351 8.60 6.06 23.13
N GLU A 352 9.45 5.16 22.62
CA GLU A 352 10.90 5.27 22.71
C GLU A 352 11.41 6.56 22.05
N LEU A 353 10.95 6.84 20.82
CA LEU A 353 11.26 8.06 20.08
C LEU A 353 10.83 9.33 20.83
N ALA A 354 9.62 9.34 21.39
CA ALA A 354 9.12 10.48 22.15
C ALA A 354 9.93 10.71 23.42
N PHE A 355 10.29 9.64 24.13
CA PHE A 355 11.07 9.72 25.35
C PHE A 355 12.47 10.31 25.07
N VAL A 356 13.17 9.81 24.05
CA VAL A 356 14.46 10.38 23.62
C VAL A 356 14.34 11.84 23.24
N ARG A 357 13.35 12.22 22.47
CA ARG A 357 13.16 13.62 22.06
C ARG A 357 12.94 14.57 23.21
N ILE A 358 12.15 14.15 24.22
CA ILE A 358 11.80 14.96 25.38
C ILE A 358 12.95 15.02 26.39
N ALA A 359 13.56 13.85 26.70
CA ALA A 359 14.57 13.73 27.75
C ALA A 359 15.67 12.73 27.37
N PRO A 360 16.58 13.09 26.43
CA PRO A 360 17.58 12.16 25.90
C PRO A 360 18.53 11.60 26.95
N SER A 361 19.00 12.43 27.89
CA SER A 361 19.87 11.99 28.96
C SER A 361 19.22 10.99 29.91
N THR A 362 17.96 11.25 30.27
CA THR A 362 17.17 10.35 31.13
C THR A 362 16.91 9.03 30.40
N TYR A 363 16.59 9.07 29.11
CA TYR A 363 16.36 7.84 28.34
C TYR A 363 17.62 6.95 28.31
N VAL A 364 18.77 7.51 27.91
CA VAL A 364 19.99 6.72 27.80
C VAL A 364 20.45 6.21 29.18
N SER A 365 20.31 7.01 30.24
CA SER A 365 20.66 6.59 31.61
C SER A 365 19.70 5.56 32.21
N SER A 366 18.48 5.41 31.71
CA SER A 366 17.50 4.42 32.20
C SER A 366 17.94 2.98 31.99
N PHE A 367 18.90 2.73 31.12
CA PHE A 367 19.49 1.40 30.94
C PHE A 367 20.48 1.00 32.04
N GLY A 368 20.93 1.93 32.89
CA GLY A 368 21.86 1.70 33.99
C GLY A 368 23.32 2.06 33.64
N SER A 369 24.28 1.52 34.42
CA SER A 369 25.71 1.68 34.12
C SER A 369 26.07 1.05 32.76
N ALA A 370 27.23 1.41 32.18
CA ALA A 370 27.62 0.96 30.85
C ALA A 370 27.55 -0.58 30.67
N ASP A 371 28.01 -1.35 31.64
CA ASP A 371 28.00 -2.81 31.57
C ASP A 371 26.59 -3.39 31.80
N GLN A 372 25.84 -2.81 32.73
CA GLN A 372 24.40 -3.20 32.93
C GLN A 372 23.60 -2.90 31.69
N ALA A 373 23.78 -1.75 31.07
CA ALA A 373 23.06 -1.34 29.87
C ALA A 373 23.35 -2.27 28.68
N LYS A 374 24.61 -2.62 28.43
CA LYS A 374 25.00 -3.59 27.41
C LYS A 374 24.34 -4.94 27.64
N ARG A 375 24.41 -5.47 28.86
CA ARG A 375 23.79 -6.74 29.21
C ARG A 375 22.27 -6.69 29.00
N LYS A 376 21.61 -5.60 29.46
CA LYS A 376 20.16 -5.42 29.32
C LYS A 376 19.72 -5.45 27.84
N VAL A 377 20.40 -4.72 26.93
CA VAL A 377 20.02 -4.73 25.50
C VAL A 377 20.32 -6.08 24.84
N GLN A 378 21.38 -6.79 25.25
CA GLN A 378 21.65 -8.15 24.76
C GLN A 378 20.61 -9.17 25.25
N GLU A 379 20.18 -9.09 26.49
CA GLU A 379 19.07 -9.89 27.00
C GLU A 379 17.78 -9.57 26.26
N THR A 380 17.49 -8.30 26.01
CA THR A 380 16.28 -7.88 25.31
C THR A 380 16.20 -8.45 23.91
N ILE A 381 17.26 -8.36 23.09
CA ILE A 381 17.23 -8.90 21.73
C ILE A 381 17.07 -10.41 21.72
N LEU A 382 17.61 -11.10 22.72
CA LEU A 382 17.46 -12.53 22.88
C LEU A 382 16.07 -12.98 23.33
N LEU A 383 15.32 -12.13 24.04
CA LEU A 383 14.02 -12.47 24.63
C LEU A 383 12.84 -11.88 23.82
N ASN A 384 13.01 -10.74 23.19
CA ASN A 384 11.95 -10.01 22.52
C ASN A 384 12.52 -9.10 21.42
N TRP A 385 12.55 -9.61 20.20
CA TRP A 385 13.07 -8.85 19.08
C TRP A 385 12.31 -7.54 18.80
N ARG A 386 10.98 -7.48 19.07
CA ARG A 386 10.19 -6.25 18.89
C ARG A 386 10.58 -5.17 19.90
N ALA A 387 10.83 -5.56 21.15
CA ALA A 387 11.37 -4.66 22.15
C ALA A 387 12.76 -4.14 21.74
N ALA A 388 13.60 -5.03 21.24
CA ALA A 388 14.92 -4.65 20.73
C ALA A 388 14.83 -3.66 19.55
N SER A 389 13.91 -3.87 18.60
CA SER A 389 13.64 -2.93 17.51
C SER A 389 13.16 -1.56 18.02
N GLY A 390 12.26 -1.54 19.02
CA GLY A 390 11.79 -0.31 19.67
C GLY A 390 12.93 0.46 20.34
N ILE A 391 13.74 -0.22 21.15
CA ILE A 391 14.93 0.38 21.81
C ILE A 391 15.93 0.86 20.76
N ALA A 392 16.21 0.09 19.71
CA ALA A 392 17.11 0.49 18.65
C ALA A 392 16.62 1.77 17.96
N ALA A 393 15.32 1.90 17.69
CA ALA A 393 14.75 3.13 17.14
C ALA A 393 14.99 4.34 18.07
N GLY A 394 14.76 4.18 19.39
CA GLY A 394 15.04 5.21 20.38
C GLY A 394 16.52 5.59 20.41
N LEU A 395 17.42 4.61 20.49
CA LEU A 395 18.86 4.86 20.49
C LEU A 395 19.32 5.55 19.19
N GLY A 396 18.79 5.14 18.05
CA GLY A 396 19.10 5.75 16.74
C GLY A 396 18.64 7.21 16.64
N GLU A 397 17.53 7.58 17.31
CA GLU A 397 17.01 8.95 17.33
C GLU A 397 18.00 9.94 17.98
N VAL A 398 18.90 9.46 18.85
CA VAL A 398 19.98 10.30 19.44
C VAL A 398 20.84 10.96 18.36
N ALA A 399 21.05 10.30 17.21
CA ALA A 399 21.78 10.86 16.09
C ALA A 399 21.12 12.12 15.50
N ALA A 400 19.79 12.19 15.53
CA ALA A 400 19.00 13.28 14.97
C ALA A 400 18.82 14.46 15.94
N LEU A 401 19.27 14.35 17.19
CA LEU A 401 19.16 15.44 18.18
C LEU A 401 19.94 16.67 17.71
N PRO A 402 19.44 17.89 17.98
CA PRO A 402 20.17 19.13 17.70
C PRO A 402 21.51 19.20 18.43
N GLU A 403 22.46 19.94 17.87
CA GLU A 403 23.77 20.16 18.50
C GLU A 403 23.70 20.93 19.84
N SER A 404 22.60 21.63 20.09
CA SER A 404 22.31 22.32 21.33
C SER A 404 22.01 21.40 22.53
N VAL A 405 21.79 20.12 22.30
CA VAL A 405 21.54 19.16 23.38
C VAL A 405 22.78 18.97 24.21
N LYS A 406 22.66 19.20 25.52
CA LYS A 406 23.75 19.00 26.49
C LYS A 406 24.27 17.56 26.39
N ASN A 407 25.57 17.40 26.35
CA ASN A 407 26.28 16.11 26.30
C ASN A 407 25.88 15.23 25.06
N LYS A 408 25.46 15.83 23.94
CA LYS A 408 25.07 15.08 22.74
C LYS A 408 26.11 14.06 22.28
N ALA A 409 27.42 14.45 22.30
CA ALA A 409 28.51 13.56 21.89
C ALA A 409 28.65 12.33 22.80
N GLU A 410 28.49 12.52 24.12
CA GLU A 410 28.51 11.42 25.10
C GLU A 410 27.31 10.49 24.92
N LEU A 411 26.12 11.07 24.74
CA LEU A 411 24.88 10.31 24.45
C LEU A 411 25.01 9.52 23.15
N ALA A 412 25.56 10.09 22.09
CA ALA A 412 25.80 9.43 20.82
C ALA A 412 26.80 8.26 20.98
N THR A 413 27.84 8.44 21.76
CA THR A 413 28.83 7.39 22.06
C THR A 413 28.19 6.25 22.84
N ALA A 414 27.40 6.55 23.88
CA ALA A 414 26.67 5.55 24.64
C ALA A 414 25.64 4.78 23.76
N ALA A 415 24.84 5.49 22.99
CA ALA A 415 23.86 4.89 22.09
C ALA A 415 24.51 3.95 21.06
N GLN A 416 25.58 4.38 20.40
CA GLN A 416 26.34 3.53 19.47
C GLN A 416 26.92 2.30 20.17
N SER A 417 27.42 2.44 21.38
CA SER A 417 27.97 1.31 22.18
C SER A 417 26.87 0.27 22.45
N LEU A 418 25.64 0.71 22.78
CA LEU A 418 24.50 -0.19 23.03
C LEU A 418 24.03 -0.87 21.74
N LEU A 419 23.93 -0.14 20.61
CA LEU A 419 23.57 -0.72 19.32
C LEU A 419 24.60 -1.75 18.87
N ARG A 420 25.90 -1.51 19.09
CA ARG A 420 26.93 -2.50 18.81
C ARG A 420 26.85 -3.73 19.72
N ALA A 421 26.51 -3.54 20.98
CA ALA A 421 26.24 -4.66 21.89
C ALA A 421 25.06 -5.51 21.43
N MET A 422 24.00 -4.89 20.87
CA MET A 422 22.90 -5.62 20.26
C MET A 422 23.35 -6.42 19.02
N LEU A 423 24.21 -5.87 18.17
CA LEU A 423 24.76 -6.63 17.01
C LEU A 423 25.65 -7.80 17.46
N ASP A 424 26.33 -7.66 18.60
CA ASP A 424 27.22 -8.68 19.16
C ASP A 424 26.50 -9.64 20.14
N TYR A 425 25.18 -9.72 20.12
CA TYR A 425 24.38 -10.50 21.07
C TYR A 425 24.75 -11.99 21.10
N ARG A 426 25.19 -12.57 19.97
CA ARG A 426 25.58 -13.97 19.87
C ARG A 426 26.86 -14.28 20.69
N ASN A 427 27.72 -13.29 20.90
CA ASN A 427 28.96 -13.40 21.68
C ASN A 427 28.79 -12.97 23.14
N SER A 428 27.56 -12.66 23.57
CA SER A 428 27.27 -12.19 24.93
C SER A 428 27.53 -13.20 26.05
N GLY A 429 27.66 -14.47 25.73
CA GLY A 429 27.73 -15.57 26.71
C GLY A 429 26.41 -15.84 27.44
N LEU A 430 25.32 -15.14 27.08
CA LEU A 430 24.01 -15.35 27.64
C LEU A 430 23.38 -16.61 27.04
N THR A 431 22.88 -17.49 27.90
CA THR A 431 22.13 -18.69 27.50
C THR A 431 20.63 -18.44 27.68
N ILE A 432 19.86 -18.69 26.61
CA ILE A 432 18.40 -18.68 26.66
C ILE A 432 17.87 -20.10 26.70
N ASN A 433 16.71 -20.27 27.34
CA ASN A 433 15.97 -21.51 27.26
C ASN A 433 15.60 -21.80 25.78
N PRO A 434 16.05 -22.92 25.17
CA PRO A 434 15.76 -23.25 23.78
C PRO A 434 14.26 -23.38 23.45
N LEU A 435 13.41 -23.51 24.50
CA LEU A 435 11.96 -23.58 24.34
C LEU A 435 11.31 -22.22 24.04
N VAL A 436 12.06 -21.11 24.23
CA VAL A 436 11.62 -19.77 23.82
C VAL A 436 12.22 -19.53 22.44
N ALA A 437 11.52 -19.94 21.40
CA ALA A 437 11.91 -19.65 20.02
C ALA A 437 11.73 -18.15 19.76
N VAL A 438 12.81 -17.38 19.92
CA VAL A 438 12.84 -15.96 19.60
C VAL A 438 13.69 -15.76 18.37
N HIS A 439 13.12 -15.13 17.37
CA HIS A 439 13.81 -14.73 16.15
C HIS A 439 14.61 -13.44 16.39
N SER A 440 15.68 -13.52 17.18
CA SER A 440 16.52 -12.37 17.51
C SER A 440 17.05 -11.63 16.28
N GLU A 441 17.26 -12.38 15.20
CA GLU A 441 17.71 -11.88 13.91
C GLU A 441 16.74 -10.84 13.30
N TYR A 442 15.44 -10.87 13.64
CA TYR A 442 14.47 -9.92 13.10
C TYR A 442 14.66 -8.48 13.60
N ALA A 443 15.37 -8.27 14.71
CA ALA A 443 15.72 -6.93 15.18
C ALA A 443 16.95 -6.35 14.46
N ILE A 444 17.81 -7.18 13.88
CA ILE A 444 19.10 -6.73 13.32
C ILE A 444 18.95 -5.65 12.25
N PRO A 445 17.98 -5.72 11.31
CA PRO A 445 17.76 -4.65 10.32
C PRO A 445 17.54 -3.28 10.98
N ASP A 446 16.74 -3.21 12.06
CA ASP A 446 16.46 -1.97 12.76
C ASP A 446 17.68 -1.46 13.56
N VAL A 447 18.43 -2.37 14.17
CA VAL A 447 19.68 -2.04 14.85
C VAL A 447 20.73 -1.48 13.87
N LEU A 448 20.85 -2.07 12.68
CA LEU A 448 21.75 -1.59 11.62
C LEU A 448 21.36 -0.19 11.13
N ARG A 449 20.08 0.05 10.88
CA ARG A 449 19.57 1.38 10.48
C ARG A 449 19.79 2.42 11.56
N ALA A 450 19.57 2.05 12.83
CA ALA A 450 19.81 2.91 13.98
C ALA A 450 21.29 3.27 14.13
N LEU A 451 22.19 2.31 13.95
CA LEU A 451 23.65 2.55 13.99
C LEU A 451 24.10 3.42 12.81
N ALA A 452 23.57 3.15 11.60
CA ALA A 452 23.90 3.92 10.41
C ALA A 452 23.50 5.40 10.49
N ALA A 453 22.47 5.74 11.29
CA ALA A 453 22.08 7.14 11.52
C ALA A 453 23.20 8.00 12.10
N PHE A 454 24.13 7.41 12.85
CA PHE A 454 25.34 8.08 13.39
C PHE A 454 26.46 8.24 12.37
N LYS A 455 26.35 7.61 11.20
CA LYS A 455 27.38 7.61 10.13
C LYS A 455 28.77 7.22 10.65
N PRO A 456 28.93 6.12 11.42
CA PRO A 456 30.24 5.73 11.92
C PRO A 456 31.18 5.37 10.76
N ALA A 457 32.48 5.69 10.91
CA ALA A 457 33.45 5.51 9.83
C ALA A 457 33.62 4.07 9.37
N ASP A 458 33.34 3.09 10.23
CA ASP A 458 33.37 1.65 9.94
C ASP A 458 32.05 1.06 9.47
N MET A 459 31.04 1.89 9.16
CA MET A 459 29.70 1.38 8.74
C MET A 459 29.79 0.45 7.54
N GLY A 460 30.70 0.72 6.61
CA GLY A 460 30.97 -0.14 5.45
C GLY A 460 31.40 -1.55 5.86
N THR A 461 32.31 -1.66 6.82
CA THR A 461 32.77 -2.96 7.34
C THR A 461 31.66 -3.69 8.08
N VAL A 462 30.90 -2.98 8.92
CA VAL A 462 29.75 -3.55 9.64
C VAL A 462 28.72 -4.09 8.66
N ALA A 463 28.34 -3.32 7.65
CA ALA A 463 27.33 -3.73 6.66
C ALA A 463 27.83 -4.90 5.78
N GLN A 464 29.10 -4.88 5.33
CA GLN A 464 29.67 -5.98 4.56
C GLN A 464 29.66 -7.32 5.33
N ALA A 465 29.89 -7.29 6.65
CA ALA A 465 29.82 -8.50 7.48
C ALA A 465 28.41 -9.12 7.44
N GLN A 466 27.37 -8.28 7.41
CA GLN A 466 25.95 -8.72 7.40
C GLN A 466 25.47 -9.27 6.04
N LEU A 467 26.19 -9.03 4.96
CA LEU A 467 25.87 -9.65 3.65
C LEU A 467 25.96 -11.18 3.65
N LYS A 468 26.59 -11.78 4.66
CA LYS A 468 26.79 -13.24 4.80
C LYS A 468 25.74 -13.91 5.68
N GLU A 469 24.84 -13.13 6.30
CA GLU A 469 23.80 -13.68 7.17
C GLU A 469 22.80 -14.56 6.39
N SER A 470 22.20 -15.52 7.06
CA SER A 470 21.20 -16.39 6.45
C SER A 470 19.87 -15.66 6.18
N ASP A 471 19.53 -14.66 7.00
CA ASP A 471 18.30 -13.91 6.88
C ASP A 471 18.34 -12.94 5.70
N VAL A 472 17.34 -13.02 4.82
CA VAL A 472 17.24 -12.22 3.60
C VAL A 472 17.09 -10.72 3.87
N VAL A 473 16.37 -10.36 4.97
CA VAL A 473 16.11 -8.94 5.32
C VAL A 473 17.36 -8.27 5.88
N ILE A 474 18.17 -9.02 6.63
CA ILE A 474 19.47 -8.53 7.09
C ILE A 474 20.36 -8.22 5.88
N ARG A 475 20.48 -9.17 4.92
CA ARG A 475 21.29 -8.95 3.71
C ARG A 475 20.77 -7.81 2.85
N SER A 476 19.45 -7.69 2.69
CA SER A 476 18.80 -6.57 2.00
C SER A 476 19.17 -5.23 2.64
N THR A 477 19.00 -5.13 3.98
CA THR A 477 19.35 -3.92 4.73
C THR A 477 20.84 -3.58 4.64
N ALA A 478 21.70 -4.58 4.73
CA ALA A 478 23.14 -4.38 4.56
C ALA A 478 23.52 -3.84 3.17
N ALA A 479 22.91 -4.40 2.12
CA ALA A 479 23.11 -3.94 0.76
C ALA A 479 22.64 -2.50 0.54
N ASP A 480 21.48 -2.13 1.09
CA ASP A 480 20.94 -0.76 1.02
C ASP A 480 21.87 0.24 1.73
N LEU A 481 22.34 -0.10 2.94
CA LEU A 481 23.28 0.75 3.70
C LEU A 481 24.62 0.94 2.98
N LEU A 482 25.12 -0.09 2.29
CA LEU A 482 26.29 0.04 1.42
C LEU A 482 26.00 0.97 0.23
N GLY A 483 24.77 1.00 -0.26
CA GLY A 483 24.32 1.90 -1.32
C GLY A 483 24.19 3.37 -0.90
N ASP A 484 24.21 3.66 0.40
CA ASP A 484 24.21 5.02 0.95
C ASP A 484 25.65 5.56 1.17
N LEU A 485 26.65 4.70 1.01
CA LEU A 485 28.07 5.08 1.07
C LEU A 485 28.60 5.48 -0.31
N PRO A 486 29.69 6.24 -0.38
CA PRO A 486 30.34 6.55 -1.65
C PRO A 486 30.71 5.26 -2.41
N PRO A 487 30.60 5.25 -3.75
CA PRO A 487 30.99 4.11 -4.56
C PRO A 487 32.45 3.69 -4.33
N SER A 488 32.69 2.37 -4.25
CA SER A 488 34.05 1.81 -4.11
C SER A 488 34.13 0.39 -4.70
N GLU A 489 35.35 0.01 -5.07
CA GLU A 489 35.61 -1.36 -5.57
C GLU A 489 35.37 -2.43 -4.52
N ASP A 490 35.63 -2.12 -3.23
CA ASP A 490 35.40 -3.04 -2.12
C ASP A 490 33.90 -3.33 -1.94
N ILE A 491 33.05 -2.30 -2.01
CA ILE A 491 31.59 -2.48 -1.99
C ILE A 491 31.15 -3.32 -3.18
N THR A 492 31.62 -2.99 -4.39
CA THR A 492 31.28 -3.75 -5.60
C THR A 492 31.65 -5.22 -5.45
N ARG A 493 32.85 -5.51 -4.95
CA ARG A 493 33.33 -6.89 -4.73
C ARG A 493 32.53 -7.64 -3.68
N ALA A 494 32.19 -6.99 -2.57
CA ALA A 494 31.39 -7.59 -1.50
C ALA A 494 29.96 -7.94 -1.99
N LEU A 495 29.32 -7.05 -2.74
CA LEU A 495 28.00 -7.26 -3.32
C LEU A 495 28.02 -8.36 -4.39
N ALA A 496 29.03 -8.38 -5.27
CA ALA A 496 29.20 -9.44 -6.26
C ALA A 496 29.37 -10.82 -5.61
N ALA A 497 30.10 -10.89 -4.49
CA ALA A 497 30.26 -12.14 -3.73
C ALA A 497 28.96 -12.60 -3.04
N ALA A 498 28.09 -11.65 -2.64
CA ALA A 498 26.79 -11.97 -2.02
C ALA A 498 25.69 -12.31 -3.03
N TRP A 499 25.85 -11.94 -4.30
CA TRP A 499 24.85 -12.12 -5.36
C TRP A 499 24.37 -13.57 -5.53
N PRO A 500 25.25 -14.61 -5.61
CA PRO A 500 24.80 -15.98 -5.85
C PRO A 500 23.83 -16.50 -4.79
N GLN A 501 23.99 -16.12 -3.51
CA GLN A 501 23.05 -16.47 -2.46
C GLN A 501 21.73 -15.73 -2.65
N ALA A 502 21.78 -14.41 -2.84
CA ALA A 502 20.60 -13.59 -2.98
C ALA A 502 19.75 -13.93 -4.22
N ALA A 503 20.39 -14.34 -5.32
CA ALA A 503 19.71 -14.78 -6.54
C ALA A 503 18.89 -16.07 -6.37
N ASN A 504 19.18 -16.88 -5.33
CA ASN A 504 18.52 -18.13 -5.01
C ASN A 504 17.58 -18.04 -3.80
N ASP A 505 17.42 -16.87 -3.20
CA ASP A 505 16.47 -16.68 -2.10
C ASP A 505 15.02 -16.88 -2.56
N ALA A 506 14.18 -17.38 -1.67
CA ALA A 506 12.74 -17.48 -1.90
C ALA A 506 12.04 -16.11 -1.97
N LEU A 507 12.61 -15.08 -1.30
CA LEU A 507 12.20 -13.68 -1.36
C LEU A 507 13.30 -12.89 -2.10
N ASN A 508 12.91 -11.99 -2.98
CA ASN A 508 13.87 -11.27 -3.83
C ASN A 508 14.42 -9.96 -3.23
N ASP A 509 14.14 -9.70 -1.96
CA ASP A 509 14.52 -8.44 -1.28
C ASP A 509 16.03 -8.20 -1.33
N ALA A 510 16.84 -9.18 -0.90
CA ALA A 510 18.30 -9.06 -0.93
C ALA A 510 18.83 -8.91 -2.36
N ALA A 511 18.29 -9.69 -3.31
CA ALA A 511 18.68 -9.59 -4.72
C ALA A 511 18.41 -8.19 -5.29
N LEU A 512 17.23 -7.63 -5.05
CA LEU A 512 16.88 -6.30 -5.54
C LEU A 512 17.71 -5.18 -4.89
N SER A 513 17.98 -5.26 -3.58
CA SER A 513 18.84 -4.29 -2.88
C SER A 513 20.29 -4.36 -3.38
N ILE A 514 20.83 -5.56 -3.58
CA ILE A 514 22.16 -5.75 -4.17
C ILE A 514 22.22 -5.14 -5.58
N LEU A 515 21.26 -5.42 -6.46
CA LEU A 515 21.23 -4.85 -7.80
C LEU A 515 21.11 -3.32 -7.78
N ASN A 516 20.25 -2.77 -6.91
CA ASN A 516 20.11 -1.32 -6.77
C ASN A 516 21.43 -0.65 -6.37
N THR A 517 22.15 -1.25 -5.45
CA THR A 517 23.44 -0.73 -4.97
C THR A 517 24.53 -0.90 -6.02
N LEU A 518 24.60 -2.03 -6.72
CA LEU A 518 25.48 -2.23 -7.87
C LEU A 518 25.21 -1.22 -8.99
N GLY A 519 23.93 -0.88 -9.25
CA GLY A 519 23.56 0.16 -10.19
C GLY A 519 24.12 1.55 -9.83
N LYS A 520 24.27 1.85 -8.54
CA LYS A 520 24.91 3.09 -8.06
C LYS A 520 26.43 3.08 -8.23
N GLN A 521 27.08 1.90 -8.23
CA GLN A 521 28.54 1.77 -8.37
C GLN A 521 29.03 2.13 -9.79
N LYS A 522 28.24 1.86 -10.84
CA LYS A 522 28.50 2.17 -12.26
C LYS A 522 29.84 1.64 -12.79
N THR A 523 30.41 0.58 -12.19
CA THR A 523 31.65 -0.06 -12.64
C THR A 523 31.39 -1.18 -13.63
N GLY A 524 32.42 -1.60 -14.40
CA GLY A 524 32.34 -2.75 -15.29
C GLY A 524 31.94 -4.03 -14.54
N ALA A 525 32.58 -4.29 -13.40
CA ALA A 525 32.28 -5.43 -12.56
C ALA A 525 30.83 -5.41 -12.02
N ALA A 526 30.29 -4.24 -11.65
CA ALA A 526 28.90 -4.12 -11.27
C ALA A 526 27.96 -4.44 -12.44
N ASN A 527 28.25 -3.92 -13.65
CA ASN A 527 27.45 -4.22 -14.84
C ASN A 527 27.50 -5.71 -15.24
N ASP A 528 28.58 -6.42 -14.96
CA ASP A 528 28.67 -7.88 -15.23
C ASP A 528 27.72 -8.66 -14.32
N VAL A 529 27.58 -8.30 -13.03
CA VAL A 529 26.56 -8.89 -12.14
C VAL A 529 25.15 -8.55 -12.61
N LEU A 530 24.91 -7.31 -13.05
CA LEU A 530 23.61 -6.91 -13.60
C LEU A 530 23.25 -7.71 -14.86
N LYS A 531 24.23 -8.01 -15.75
CA LYS A 531 24.02 -8.89 -16.91
C LYS A 531 23.72 -10.32 -16.49
N GLU A 532 24.38 -10.83 -15.45
CA GLU A 532 24.07 -12.15 -14.88
C GLU A 532 22.64 -12.21 -14.36
N ALA A 533 22.17 -11.15 -13.70
CA ALA A 533 20.81 -11.05 -13.19
C ALA A 533 19.72 -11.11 -14.28
N LEU A 534 20.03 -10.80 -15.54
CA LEU A 534 19.10 -10.99 -16.66
C LEU A 534 18.72 -12.46 -16.90
N LYS A 535 19.48 -13.41 -16.37
CA LYS A 535 19.21 -14.85 -16.46
C LYS A 535 18.30 -15.37 -15.34
N SER A 536 17.93 -14.51 -14.37
CA SER A 536 17.07 -14.90 -13.24
C SER A 536 15.72 -15.44 -13.71
N GLY A 537 15.19 -16.44 -13.00
CA GLY A 537 13.79 -16.87 -13.15
C GLY A 537 12.77 -15.79 -12.74
N ASP A 538 13.14 -14.86 -11.85
CA ASP A 538 12.28 -13.80 -11.38
C ASP A 538 12.24 -12.62 -12.39
N PRO A 539 11.07 -12.29 -12.96
CA PRO A 539 10.93 -11.19 -13.90
C PRO A 539 11.19 -9.81 -13.28
N ASN A 540 11.00 -9.64 -11.98
CA ASN A 540 11.29 -8.37 -11.28
C ASN A 540 12.80 -8.14 -11.22
N ILE A 541 13.57 -9.20 -10.97
CA ILE A 541 15.04 -9.16 -11.00
C ILE A 541 15.52 -8.83 -12.41
N ARG A 542 15.02 -9.53 -13.46
CA ARG A 542 15.41 -9.24 -14.86
C ARG A 542 15.08 -7.81 -15.26
N ARG A 543 13.87 -7.33 -14.94
CA ARG A 543 13.44 -5.96 -15.25
C ARG A 543 14.31 -4.93 -14.53
N ARG A 544 14.63 -5.16 -13.26
CA ARG A 544 15.51 -4.27 -12.48
C ARG A 544 16.90 -4.20 -13.11
N ALA A 545 17.48 -5.34 -13.44
CA ALA A 545 18.80 -5.43 -14.08
C ALA A 545 18.84 -4.69 -15.43
N ALA A 546 17.85 -4.92 -16.30
CA ALA A 546 17.74 -4.26 -17.61
C ALA A 546 17.66 -2.72 -17.46
N ASN A 547 16.82 -2.24 -16.53
CA ASN A 547 16.67 -0.81 -16.27
C ASN A 547 17.98 -0.17 -15.75
N LEU A 548 18.69 -0.86 -14.84
CA LEU A 548 19.95 -0.37 -14.31
C LEU A 548 21.07 -0.35 -15.37
N LEU A 549 21.16 -1.40 -16.19
CA LEU A 549 22.12 -1.44 -17.32
C LEU A 549 21.88 -0.30 -18.29
N LYS A 550 20.62 -0.03 -18.65
CA LYS A 550 20.24 1.10 -19.50
C LYS A 550 20.62 2.44 -18.88
N ALA A 551 20.31 2.63 -17.58
CA ALA A 551 20.64 3.84 -16.84
C ALA A 551 22.17 4.04 -16.69
N ASN A 552 22.94 2.97 -16.64
CA ASN A 552 24.41 3.01 -16.59
C ASN A 552 25.06 3.22 -17.96
N GLY A 553 24.29 3.27 -19.06
CA GLY A 553 24.82 3.34 -20.43
C GLY A 553 25.48 2.03 -20.90
N ALA A 554 25.23 0.91 -20.22
CA ALA A 554 25.81 -0.40 -20.53
C ALA A 554 25.06 -1.17 -21.66
N GLY A 555 23.98 -0.60 -22.19
CA GLY A 555 23.13 -1.14 -23.25
C GLY A 555 21.66 -1.27 -22.86
N ASP A 556 20.78 -1.42 -23.87
CA ASP A 556 19.36 -1.67 -23.67
C ASP A 556 19.08 -3.20 -23.75
N PHE A 557 18.73 -3.79 -22.63
CA PHE A 557 18.43 -5.20 -22.49
C PHE A 557 16.94 -5.47 -22.22
N SER A 558 16.06 -4.51 -22.50
CA SER A 558 14.62 -4.64 -22.21
C SER A 558 13.97 -5.85 -22.90
N ALA A 559 14.44 -6.25 -24.07
CA ALA A 559 13.99 -7.46 -24.78
C ALA A 559 14.29 -8.77 -24.00
N GLN A 560 15.30 -8.78 -23.10
CA GLN A 560 15.66 -9.96 -22.30
C GLN A 560 14.79 -10.12 -21.04
N VAL A 561 13.97 -9.14 -20.70
CA VAL A 561 13.01 -9.29 -19.59
C VAL A 561 12.04 -10.45 -19.86
N GLY A 562 11.58 -10.59 -21.12
CA GLY A 562 10.77 -11.72 -21.56
C GLY A 562 9.43 -11.85 -20.84
N THR A 563 8.78 -13.00 -21.04
CA THR A 563 7.54 -13.36 -20.36
C THR A 563 7.80 -13.84 -18.93
N VAL A 564 6.74 -13.83 -18.12
CA VAL A 564 6.78 -14.36 -16.75
C VAL A 564 6.57 -15.87 -16.77
N GLN A 565 7.48 -16.61 -16.16
CA GLN A 565 7.23 -18.02 -15.85
C GLN A 565 6.37 -18.08 -14.59
N THR A 566 5.11 -18.49 -14.75
CA THR A 566 4.18 -18.63 -13.63
C THR A 566 4.33 -20.01 -12.98
N ARG A 567 4.06 -20.07 -11.68
CA ARG A 567 3.97 -21.33 -10.93
C ARG A 567 2.63 -22.04 -11.13
N ASN A 568 1.63 -21.36 -11.67
CA ASN A 568 0.28 -21.88 -11.81
C ASN A 568 0.20 -22.91 -12.92
N THR A 569 -0.45 -24.03 -12.61
CA THR A 569 -0.78 -25.11 -13.58
C THR A 569 -2.20 -24.89 -14.13
N ASP A 570 -2.56 -25.66 -15.17
CA ASP A 570 -3.93 -25.66 -15.71
C ASP A 570 -4.99 -25.99 -14.65
N ALA A 571 -4.65 -26.84 -13.68
CA ALA A 571 -5.54 -27.16 -12.57
C ALA A 571 -5.75 -25.97 -11.64
N ASP A 572 -4.71 -25.18 -11.39
CA ASP A 572 -4.79 -23.98 -10.57
C ASP A 572 -5.67 -22.92 -11.22
N TYR A 573 -5.50 -22.64 -12.52
CA TYR A 573 -6.37 -21.73 -13.24
C TYR A 573 -7.84 -22.19 -13.25
N LYS A 574 -8.08 -23.47 -13.50
CA LYS A 574 -9.46 -24.03 -13.50
C LYS A 574 -10.09 -23.93 -12.11
N ARG A 575 -9.34 -24.17 -11.04
CA ARG A 575 -9.79 -24.02 -9.66
C ARG A 575 -10.15 -22.58 -9.34
N ALA A 576 -9.27 -21.61 -9.67
CA ALA A 576 -9.49 -20.19 -9.47
C ALA A 576 -10.73 -19.70 -10.22
N LEU A 577 -10.82 -20.00 -11.53
CA LEU A 577 -11.95 -19.62 -12.39
C LEU A 577 -13.27 -20.32 -11.98
N GLY A 578 -13.19 -21.51 -11.41
CA GLY A 578 -14.35 -22.24 -10.88
C GLY A 578 -15.04 -21.57 -9.68
N ARG A 579 -14.46 -20.51 -9.10
CA ARG A 579 -15.07 -19.68 -8.04
C ARG A 579 -15.88 -18.51 -8.58
N ILE A 580 -15.69 -18.13 -9.83
CA ILE A 580 -16.41 -17.01 -10.48
C ILE A 580 -17.90 -17.27 -10.42
N GLY A 581 -18.69 -16.23 -10.06
CA GLY A 581 -20.14 -16.32 -9.89
C GLY A 581 -20.61 -17.06 -8.64
N LYS A 582 -19.68 -17.47 -7.75
CA LYS A 582 -20.00 -18.13 -6.48
C LYS A 582 -19.64 -17.24 -5.29
N SER A 583 -20.48 -17.23 -4.27
CA SER A 583 -20.15 -16.56 -3.00
C SER A 583 -19.04 -17.35 -2.29
N THR A 584 -17.95 -16.68 -1.95
CA THR A 584 -16.84 -17.25 -1.17
C THR A 584 -16.56 -16.31 0.01
N LEU A 585 -16.81 -16.79 1.22
CA LEU A 585 -16.66 -16.01 2.44
C LEU A 585 -15.43 -16.49 3.21
N ALA A 586 -14.65 -15.56 3.75
CA ALA A 586 -13.58 -15.84 4.69
C ALA A 586 -13.96 -15.28 6.09
N VAL A 587 -14.14 -16.15 7.07
CA VAL A 587 -14.37 -15.78 8.46
C VAL A 587 -13.03 -15.70 9.15
N VAL A 588 -12.61 -14.48 9.50
CA VAL A 588 -11.35 -14.20 10.19
C VAL A 588 -11.64 -14.05 11.66
N THR A 589 -10.99 -14.87 12.49
CA THR A 589 -11.05 -14.79 13.95
C THR A 589 -9.74 -14.24 14.47
N THR A 590 -9.82 -13.18 15.26
CA THR A 590 -8.68 -12.50 15.87
C THR A 590 -8.79 -12.48 17.39
N SER A 591 -7.74 -12.02 18.08
CA SER A 591 -7.77 -11.73 19.52
C SER A 591 -8.84 -10.69 19.92
N LYS A 592 -9.41 -9.93 18.97
CA LYS A 592 -10.41 -8.88 19.22
C LYS A 592 -11.84 -9.26 18.79
N GLY A 593 -12.03 -10.46 18.28
CA GLY A 593 -13.31 -10.93 17.75
C GLY A 593 -13.21 -11.40 16.31
N SER A 594 -14.36 -11.58 15.66
CA SER A 594 -14.41 -12.10 14.29
C SER A 594 -15.03 -11.10 13.32
N PHE A 595 -14.54 -11.11 12.08
CA PHE A 595 -15.15 -10.39 10.95
C PHE A 595 -15.20 -11.30 9.72
N THR A 596 -16.08 -10.98 8.76
CA THR A 596 -16.25 -11.79 7.56
C THR A 596 -15.94 -10.97 6.32
N ILE A 597 -15.08 -11.52 5.47
CA ILE A 597 -14.74 -10.98 4.15
C ILE A 597 -15.55 -11.73 3.09
N ASP A 598 -16.27 -11.00 2.24
CA ASP A 598 -16.79 -11.51 0.97
C ASP A 598 -15.70 -11.37 -0.09
N LEU A 599 -15.16 -12.49 -0.55
CA LEU A 599 -14.10 -12.54 -1.57
C LEU A 599 -14.69 -12.28 -2.96
N LEU A 600 -13.90 -11.65 -3.83
CA LEU A 600 -14.33 -11.16 -5.14
C LEU A 600 -13.60 -11.92 -6.28
N PRO A 601 -13.90 -13.21 -6.52
CA PRO A 601 -13.24 -13.99 -7.55
C PRO A 601 -13.50 -13.49 -8.98
N ASP A 602 -14.60 -12.75 -9.20
CA ASP A 602 -14.88 -12.10 -10.49
C ASP A 602 -13.90 -10.96 -10.81
N ALA A 603 -13.41 -10.27 -9.77
CA ALA A 603 -12.48 -9.15 -9.89
C ALA A 603 -11.00 -9.58 -9.89
N ALA A 604 -10.66 -10.60 -9.08
CA ALA A 604 -9.28 -11.04 -8.86
C ALA A 604 -9.20 -12.55 -8.60
N PRO A 605 -9.46 -13.40 -9.62
CA PRO A 605 -9.59 -14.85 -9.44
C PRO A 605 -8.34 -15.53 -8.88
N LEU A 606 -7.14 -15.17 -9.33
CA LEU A 606 -5.90 -15.79 -8.89
C LEU A 606 -5.50 -15.31 -7.48
N THR A 607 -5.73 -14.04 -7.17
CA THR A 607 -5.48 -13.47 -5.84
C THR A 607 -6.39 -14.10 -4.79
N VAL A 608 -7.69 -14.26 -5.12
CA VAL A 608 -8.66 -14.95 -4.25
C VAL A 608 -8.26 -16.41 -4.05
N ASP A 609 -7.89 -17.12 -5.13
CA ASP A 609 -7.48 -18.52 -4.99
C ASP A 609 -6.22 -18.67 -4.14
N ASN A 610 -5.22 -17.80 -4.33
CA ASN A 610 -4.03 -17.76 -3.50
C ASN A 610 -4.36 -17.56 -2.01
N PHE A 611 -5.20 -16.58 -1.68
CA PHE A 611 -5.64 -16.31 -0.32
C PHE A 611 -6.36 -17.52 0.29
N VAL A 612 -7.29 -18.14 -0.47
CA VAL A 612 -8.02 -19.33 -0.04
C VAL A 612 -7.08 -20.51 0.20
N GLN A 613 -6.10 -20.76 -0.68
CA GLN A 613 -5.14 -21.85 -0.53
C GLN A 613 -4.26 -21.66 0.71
N LEU A 614 -3.82 -20.42 0.99
CA LEU A 614 -3.06 -20.10 2.20
C LEU A 614 -3.91 -20.29 3.46
N ALA A 615 -5.16 -19.81 3.47
CA ALA A 615 -6.07 -19.97 4.59
C ALA A 615 -6.36 -21.46 4.89
N GLN A 616 -6.58 -22.29 3.86
CA GLN A 616 -6.84 -23.73 3.99
C GLN A 616 -5.64 -24.52 4.51
N ARG A 617 -4.43 -23.98 4.41
CA ARG A 617 -3.19 -24.57 4.96
C ARG A 617 -2.85 -24.01 6.34
N ASP A 618 -3.78 -23.34 7.01
CA ASP A 618 -3.55 -22.66 8.29
C ASP A 618 -2.39 -21.64 8.29
N TYR A 619 -1.99 -21.13 7.11
CA TYR A 619 -0.85 -20.22 6.97
C TYR A 619 -0.97 -18.96 7.83
N PHE A 620 -2.17 -18.45 8.03
CA PHE A 620 -2.44 -17.23 8.80
C PHE A 620 -2.61 -17.49 10.31
N ARG A 621 -2.56 -18.74 10.77
CA ARG A 621 -2.72 -19.04 12.21
C ARG A 621 -1.56 -18.46 13.00
N ASN A 622 -1.87 -17.74 14.07
CA ASN A 622 -0.94 -17.05 14.96
C ASN A 622 -0.08 -15.97 14.26
N VAL A 623 -0.45 -15.52 13.06
CA VAL A 623 0.20 -14.38 12.40
C VAL A 623 -0.20 -13.10 13.13
N THR A 624 0.80 -12.26 13.39
CA THR A 624 0.64 -11.00 14.13
C THR A 624 0.34 -9.86 13.17
N ILE A 625 -0.71 -9.10 13.43
CA ILE A 625 -1.01 -7.87 12.71
C ILE A 625 0.11 -6.86 12.95
N HIS A 626 1.00 -6.74 11.99
CA HIS A 626 2.26 -6.01 12.13
C HIS A 626 2.11 -4.50 11.92
N ARG A 627 1.04 -4.07 11.24
CA ARG A 627 0.85 -2.64 10.91
C ARG A 627 -0.61 -2.22 11.07
N VAL A 628 -0.83 -1.18 11.87
CA VAL A 628 -2.11 -0.49 11.99
C VAL A 628 -1.88 1.01 11.83
N VAL A 629 -2.55 1.61 10.87
CA VAL A 629 -2.51 3.06 10.65
C VAL A 629 -3.94 3.59 10.76
N PRO A 630 -4.28 4.29 11.85
CA PRO A 630 -5.61 4.84 12.04
C PRO A 630 -6.08 5.69 10.86
N ASN A 631 -7.36 5.57 10.50
CA ASN A 631 -7.98 6.21 9.33
C ASN A 631 -7.37 5.79 7.97
N PHE A 632 -6.54 4.75 7.94
CA PHE A 632 -5.97 4.20 6.72
C PHE A 632 -6.24 2.71 6.62
N VAL A 633 -5.39 1.85 7.20
CA VAL A 633 -5.51 0.39 7.08
C VAL A 633 -5.07 -0.35 8.35
N ILE A 634 -5.58 -1.58 8.52
CA ILE A 634 -4.83 -2.68 9.17
C ILE A 634 -4.15 -3.49 8.07
N GLN A 635 -2.94 -3.99 8.31
CA GLN A 635 -2.19 -4.83 7.38
C GLN A 635 -1.62 -6.05 8.12
N ASP A 636 -1.78 -7.21 7.49
CA ASP A 636 -1.44 -8.51 8.04
C ASP A 636 -0.95 -9.49 6.96
N GLY A 637 -0.79 -10.77 7.32
CA GLY A 637 -0.39 -11.85 6.41
C GLY A 637 1.12 -12.06 6.27
N ASP A 638 1.90 -11.38 7.12
CA ASP A 638 3.33 -11.56 7.23
C ASP A 638 3.68 -12.54 8.36
N PRO A 639 4.21 -13.74 8.07
CA PRO A 639 4.56 -14.71 9.12
C PRO A 639 5.73 -14.27 10.01
N ARG A 640 6.57 -13.33 9.57
CA ARG A 640 7.64 -12.72 10.39
C ARG A 640 7.08 -11.69 11.37
N GLY A 641 6.02 -10.98 10.97
CA GLY A 641 5.39 -9.92 11.74
C GLY A 641 6.23 -8.63 11.82
N ASP A 642 7.13 -8.40 10.86
CA ASP A 642 7.97 -7.21 10.69
C ASP A 642 7.69 -6.43 9.40
N GLY A 643 6.78 -6.93 8.57
CA GLY A 643 6.40 -6.36 7.28
C GLY A 643 7.15 -6.92 6.07
N ASN A 644 8.15 -7.79 6.29
CA ASN A 644 9.05 -8.27 5.24
C ASN A 644 8.83 -9.76 4.88
N GLY A 645 7.96 -10.47 5.58
CA GLY A 645 7.70 -11.88 5.32
C GLY A 645 6.67 -12.12 4.22
N GLY A 646 6.69 -13.32 3.65
CA GLY A 646 5.77 -13.76 2.60
C GLY A 646 5.76 -15.27 2.46
N PRO A 647 4.99 -15.83 1.49
CA PRO A 647 4.79 -17.25 1.32
C PRO A 647 5.94 -17.96 0.57
N GLY A 648 7.06 -17.26 0.30
CA GLY A 648 8.19 -17.77 -0.48
C GLY A 648 7.96 -17.73 -2.01
N TYR A 649 6.98 -16.94 -2.46
CA TYR A 649 6.70 -16.69 -3.88
C TYR A 649 5.90 -15.41 -4.05
N GLN A 650 5.81 -14.93 -5.29
CA GLN A 650 5.02 -13.75 -5.67
C GLN A 650 3.91 -14.11 -6.65
N ILE A 651 2.79 -13.38 -6.58
CA ILE A 651 1.67 -13.44 -7.52
C ILE A 651 1.55 -12.13 -8.29
N ARG A 652 0.97 -12.23 -9.50
CA ARG A 652 0.75 -11.05 -10.36
C ARG A 652 -0.40 -10.20 -9.84
N CYS A 653 -0.28 -8.89 -10.04
CA CYS A 653 -1.36 -7.96 -9.76
C CYS A 653 -2.56 -8.20 -10.67
N GLU A 654 -3.74 -8.27 -10.09
CA GLU A 654 -5.02 -8.31 -10.80
C GLU A 654 -5.77 -7.00 -10.58
N ILE A 655 -5.14 -5.89 -10.99
CA ILE A 655 -5.72 -4.55 -10.84
C ILE A 655 -7.10 -4.52 -11.48
N ASN A 656 -8.07 -3.92 -10.79
CA ASN A 656 -9.46 -3.93 -11.18
C ASN A 656 -10.16 -2.61 -10.85
N GLN A 657 -11.41 -2.47 -11.23
CA GLN A 657 -12.19 -1.24 -11.09
C GLN A 657 -12.92 -1.10 -9.74
N VAL A 658 -12.72 -2.05 -8.82
CA VAL A 658 -13.33 -1.98 -7.47
C VAL A 658 -12.60 -0.92 -6.66
N LEU A 659 -13.36 0.00 -6.06
CA LEU A 659 -12.81 1.12 -5.30
C LEU A 659 -12.38 0.70 -3.88
N TYR A 660 -11.35 1.35 -3.39
CA TYR A 660 -10.91 1.25 -2.01
C TYR A 660 -11.79 2.10 -1.07
N ASP A 661 -13.05 1.72 -0.99
CA ASP A 661 -13.97 2.25 0.03
C ASP A 661 -13.60 1.72 1.42
N ARG A 662 -14.29 2.20 2.48
CA ARG A 662 -14.21 1.54 3.79
C ARG A 662 -14.54 0.06 3.67
N ALA A 663 -13.79 -0.78 4.37
CA ALA A 663 -13.93 -2.24 4.38
C ALA A 663 -13.41 -2.96 3.12
N ALA A 664 -12.80 -2.27 2.16
CA ALA A 664 -12.14 -2.94 1.04
C ALA A 664 -10.93 -3.74 1.52
N VAL A 665 -10.74 -4.93 0.94
CA VAL A 665 -9.62 -5.82 1.23
C VAL A 665 -8.70 -5.85 0.01
N GLY A 666 -7.46 -5.45 0.21
CA GLY A 666 -6.46 -5.33 -0.86
C GLY A 666 -5.20 -6.16 -0.61
N MET A 667 -4.54 -6.56 -1.70
CA MET A 667 -3.22 -7.21 -1.65
C MET A 667 -2.14 -6.17 -1.41
N ALA A 668 -1.33 -6.36 -0.37
CA ALA A 668 -0.17 -5.50 -0.11
C ALA A 668 0.95 -5.80 -1.11
N LEU A 669 1.66 -4.76 -1.55
CA LEU A 669 2.67 -4.82 -2.59
C LEU A 669 3.90 -3.98 -2.20
N SER A 670 5.08 -4.44 -2.58
CA SER A 670 6.33 -3.69 -2.60
C SER A 670 6.71 -3.24 -4.03
N GLY A 671 5.70 -3.00 -4.88
CA GLY A 671 5.80 -2.69 -6.30
C GLY A 671 4.89 -3.59 -7.12
N LYS A 672 4.82 -3.36 -8.45
CA LYS A 672 3.99 -4.15 -9.37
C LYS A 672 4.42 -5.62 -9.35
N ASP A 673 3.45 -6.53 -9.27
CA ASP A 673 3.64 -7.99 -9.35
C ASP A 673 4.43 -8.61 -8.17
N THR A 674 4.38 -7.98 -6.98
CA THR A 674 5.01 -8.48 -5.75
C THR A 674 4.02 -8.96 -4.70
N GLY A 675 2.78 -9.24 -5.07
CA GLY A 675 1.77 -9.81 -4.17
C GLY A 675 2.20 -11.16 -3.61
N GLY A 676 1.77 -11.48 -2.39
CA GLY A 676 2.12 -12.74 -1.74
C GLY A 676 1.05 -13.17 -0.75
N SER A 677 1.36 -13.12 0.53
CA SER A 677 0.42 -13.40 1.62
C SER A 677 -0.06 -12.15 2.36
N GLN A 678 0.62 -11.01 2.22
CA GLN A 678 0.23 -9.81 2.94
C GLN A 678 -0.99 -9.13 2.31
N TRP A 679 -1.94 -8.75 3.15
CA TRP A 679 -3.19 -8.11 2.77
C TRP A 679 -3.56 -7.02 3.78
N PHE A 680 -4.46 -6.12 3.39
CA PHE A 680 -4.91 -5.04 4.26
C PHE A 680 -6.41 -4.78 4.13
N VAL A 681 -7.00 -4.20 5.19
CA VAL A 681 -8.40 -3.74 5.22
C VAL A 681 -8.41 -2.23 5.44
N THR A 682 -9.19 -1.50 4.64
CA THR A 682 -9.30 -0.04 4.74
C THR A 682 -10.27 0.39 5.84
N HIS A 683 -9.85 1.32 6.71
CA HIS A 683 -10.69 1.95 7.74
C HIS A 683 -11.64 3.05 7.17
N SER A 684 -11.26 3.64 6.05
CA SER A 684 -11.98 4.71 5.35
C SER A 684 -11.65 4.66 3.87
N PRO A 685 -12.38 5.38 3.01
CA PRO A 685 -12.06 5.45 1.58
C PRO A 685 -10.62 5.93 1.33
N GLN A 686 -9.92 5.21 0.43
CA GLN A 686 -8.51 5.48 0.09
C GLN A 686 -8.34 5.61 -1.44
N PRO A 687 -8.88 6.67 -2.07
CA PRO A 687 -8.94 6.79 -3.53
C PRO A 687 -7.56 6.77 -4.21
N HIS A 688 -6.50 7.11 -3.49
CA HIS A 688 -5.14 7.05 -4.01
C HIS A 688 -4.63 5.61 -4.25
N LEU A 689 -5.30 4.60 -3.68
CA LEU A 689 -5.00 3.18 -3.91
C LEU A 689 -5.78 2.62 -5.11
N ASP A 690 -6.85 3.29 -5.55
CA ASP A 690 -7.69 2.83 -6.66
C ASP A 690 -6.84 2.59 -7.91
N GLY A 691 -7.02 1.43 -8.55
CA GLY A 691 -6.29 1.04 -9.73
C GLY A 691 -4.76 0.91 -9.56
N GLY A 692 -4.22 0.99 -8.34
CA GLY A 692 -2.80 0.75 -8.03
C GLY A 692 -2.56 -0.55 -7.28
N TYR A 693 -3.60 -1.08 -6.63
CA TYR A 693 -3.54 -2.31 -5.84
C TYR A 693 -4.73 -3.20 -6.15
N THR A 694 -4.55 -4.52 -6.07
CA THR A 694 -5.62 -5.49 -6.32
C THR A 694 -6.62 -5.50 -5.16
N VAL A 695 -7.87 -5.08 -5.40
CA VAL A 695 -8.98 -5.35 -4.47
C VAL A 695 -9.46 -6.77 -4.73
N PHE A 696 -9.49 -7.62 -3.69
CA PHE A 696 -9.92 -9.01 -3.82
C PHE A 696 -11.01 -9.42 -2.84
N GLY A 697 -11.48 -8.49 -1.99
CA GLY A 697 -12.53 -8.75 -1.01
C GLY A 697 -13.13 -7.49 -0.41
N ARG A 698 -14.19 -7.68 0.37
CA ARG A 698 -14.82 -6.63 1.18
C ARG A 698 -15.30 -7.22 2.51
N VAL A 699 -15.02 -6.57 3.62
CA VAL A 699 -15.59 -6.94 4.92
C VAL A 699 -17.08 -6.64 4.90
N VAL A 700 -17.90 -7.64 5.13
CA VAL A 700 -19.38 -7.53 5.10
C VAL A 700 -20.00 -7.56 6.49
N THR A 701 -19.29 -8.09 7.50
CA THR A 701 -19.69 -8.06 8.91
C THR A 701 -18.44 -7.89 9.79
N GLY A 702 -18.58 -7.23 10.93
CA GLY A 702 -17.51 -7.12 11.94
C GLY A 702 -16.52 -5.99 11.66
N MET A 703 -16.89 -4.92 10.94
CA MET A 703 -16.03 -3.74 10.79
C MET A 703 -15.75 -3.01 12.11
N ASP A 704 -16.59 -3.18 13.10
CA ASP A 704 -16.34 -2.70 14.47
C ASP A 704 -15.22 -3.49 15.17
N VAL A 705 -15.01 -4.76 14.81
CA VAL A 705 -13.86 -5.57 15.25
C VAL A 705 -12.60 -5.05 14.56
N VAL A 706 -12.65 -4.82 13.23
CA VAL A 706 -11.51 -4.27 12.47
C VAL A 706 -11.05 -2.93 13.05
N ASP A 707 -11.99 -2.05 13.44
CA ASP A 707 -11.69 -0.75 14.05
C ASP A 707 -11.02 -0.86 15.43
N LYS A 708 -11.18 -2.00 16.12
CA LYS A 708 -10.59 -2.27 17.43
C LYS A 708 -9.22 -2.95 17.36
N ILE A 709 -8.78 -3.36 16.21
CA ILE A 709 -7.49 -4.02 16.02
C ILE A 709 -6.35 -3.03 16.24
N VAL A 710 -5.32 -3.48 16.95
CA VAL A 710 -4.07 -2.76 17.16
C VAL A 710 -2.88 -3.58 16.71
N ARG A 711 -1.76 -2.92 16.47
CA ARG A 711 -0.49 -3.60 16.18
C ARG A 711 -0.14 -4.58 17.32
N GLY A 712 0.14 -5.81 16.95
CA GLY A 712 0.43 -6.90 17.88
C GLY A 712 -0.73 -7.85 18.14
N ASP A 713 -1.96 -7.50 17.72
CA ASP A 713 -3.07 -8.45 17.73
C ASP A 713 -2.79 -9.62 16.77
N VAL A 714 -3.45 -10.76 17.01
CA VAL A 714 -3.12 -12.02 16.34
C VAL A 714 -4.35 -12.56 15.58
N ILE A 715 -4.14 -13.05 14.38
CA ILE A 715 -5.10 -13.89 13.68
C ILE A 715 -5.05 -15.30 14.29
N GLN A 716 -6.16 -15.74 14.85
CA GLN A 716 -6.31 -17.08 15.43
C GLN A 716 -6.64 -18.11 14.36
N SER A 717 -7.49 -17.75 13.40
CA SER A 717 -7.86 -18.62 12.27
C SER A 717 -8.53 -17.84 11.14
N ILE A 718 -8.46 -18.40 9.92
CA ILE A 718 -9.28 -17.98 8.78
C ILE A 718 -9.99 -19.21 8.23
N VAL A 719 -11.33 -19.20 8.29
CA VAL A 719 -12.17 -20.30 7.80
C VAL A 719 -12.88 -19.89 6.51
N ILE A 720 -12.67 -20.64 5.45
CA ILE A 720 -13.32 -20.41 4.16
C ILE A 720 -14.66 -21.12 4.11
N ARG A 721 -15.72 -20.36 3.79
CA ARG A 721 -17.09 -20.88 3.59
C ARG A 721 -17.53 -20.61 2.15
N GLN A 722 -18.02 -21.64 1.48
CA GLN A 722 -18.67 -21.49 0.18
C GLN A 722 -20.16 -21.27 0.40
N GLY A 723 -20.68 -20.17 -0.15
CA GLY A 723 -22.10 -19.87 -0.16
C GLY A 723 -22.81 -20.44 -1.42
N ARG A 724 -24.12 -20.20 -1.50
CA ARG A 724 -24.89 -20.50 -2.71
C ARG A 724 -24.46 -19.60 -3.87
N VAL A 725 -24.79 -20.00 -5.11
CA VAL A 725 -24.59 -19.19 -6.31
C VAL A 725 -25.20 -17.79 -6.09
N ARG A 726 -24.46 -16.74 -6.41
CA ARG A 726 -24.92 -15.32 -6.35
C ARG A 726 -25.99 -15.03 -7.37
#